data_4b84b400e0e4798735ccc89e0165bf8b
#
_entry.id   4b84b400e0e4798735ccc89e0165bf8b
#
_cell.length_a   1.000
_cell.length_b   1.000
_cell.length_c   1.000
_cell.angle_alpha   90.00
_cell.angle_beta   90.00
_cell.angle_gamma   90.00
#
_symmetry.space_group_name_H-M   'P 1'
#
loop_
_entity.id
_entity.type
_entity.pdbx_description
1 polymer ?
#
loop_
_entity_poly.entity_id
_entity_poly.type
_entity_poly.pdbx_seq_one_letter_code
_entity_poly.pdbx_strand_id
1 'polypeptide(L)'
;MKKLFASIMIVTGLVLLVVPFAGSNQADDTTIGIIGYTAGVTPFVGKLNLMASNTTVLKEIQFTITPKPGSFARPLSGTYANYYLVDRGFENQQTGAITLPVYGLYAGRANILTLTYRFNDGSSKQANFAATTASFNDEGCGYNNPTRLFPRSNSTALSYDYFFDRSACGDFSPVILDTDGNLRWVSTIPTQSALFASSTFFDNAIFVTQGPRLYRIELDDGSSHLLADYSGVDVVNLHHNIDPGKTGVLIEPDTHAWFESVILEVDEVDGHVLKTFTMANIISAAMIAGGDDPSQFVHPSPVDWFHNNGAVYNRADDSVIISSRENFLICLDYETQAIKWIFGDPTKKWYQFPSLRKFALTVAPGSVFPIGQHAPSITFDQGLLLFDNGQKSLVQMPAGDQREFASPRKYRLDLTAKTATEVWNFPMSQNVHCPFCSSIYEDAPYNYLIDYAIVNGGLPGVPTFGQFMGLDAAGDTVFRYQYPTQGCNTAYNSIPIHLESTKFPAVAARVQNLSTRGTVASGDNVLINGFIISGTDPKTVVVRALGPSLSAFGLSGVLADPVLTVRNSSGTVIASNDNWQTDVGATFMAQNGLAPSNPSESAALLQNLAPGAYTVVVTGNNSAEGISLAEVYEISQPGVNSMLMNVSGRSNVGTGDDVLISGLIIGDLNSATVVVRALGPSLGPLGVSNPLSDPVLTIYDSKGTAIATNDNWQDDNNASLVRRNGLAPPNPLDSAIVLHLPAGSYTAIVRGANGATGNALVEVYHLD
;
A
#
# COMPACT_ATOMS: atom_id res chain seq x y z
N MET A 1 -24.18 12.56 63.45
CA MET A 1 -23.51 13.53 64.38
C MET A 1 -22.50 14.25 63.48
N LYS A 2 -22.81 15.47 63.05
CA LYS A 2 -22.24 16.76 63.47
C LYS A 2 -20.70 16.80 63.25
N LYS A 3 -20.09 17.68 62.45
CA LYS A 3 -20.25 19.13 62.24
C LYS A 3 -19.45 19.49 61.00
N LEU A 4 -19.87 20.18 59.95
CA LEU A 4 -20.03 21.65 59.89
C LEU A 4 -18.76 22.41 60.26
N PHE A 5 -18.11 23.05 59.27
CA PHE A 5 -17.72 24.47 59.33
C PHE A 5 -17.57 25.08 57.95
N ALA A 6 -18.30 26.14 57.75
CA ALA A 6 -18.31 27.04 56.62
C ALA A 6 -17.26 28.15 56.84
N SER A 7 -16.75 28.72 55.77
CA SER A 7 -16.27 30.15 55.77
C SER A 7 -16.17 30.64 54.33
N ILE A 8 -17.07 31.44 53.99
CA ILE A 8 -17.10 32.88 53.67
C ILE A 8 -16.71 33.16 52.21
N MET A 9 -17.75 33.47 51.49
CA MET A 9 -17.78 34.22 50.22
C MET A 9 -17.15 35.60 50.37
N ILE A 10 -16.34 36.01 49.39
CA ILE A 10 -16.23 37.41 48.98
C ILE A 10 -16.67 37.48 47.51
N VAL A 11 -17.84 37.97 47.29
CA VAL A 11 -18.40 38.34 45.99
C VAL A 11 -17.84 39.74 45.64
N THR A 12 -16.93 39.78 44.67
CA THR A 12 -16.69 41.02 43.91
C THR A 12 -17.29 40.83 42.55
N GLY A 13 -18.44 41.47 42.34
CA GLY A 13 -19.12 41.51 41.07
C GLY A 13 -18.27 42.19 40.00
N LEU A 14 -17.85 41.44 39.01
CA LEU A 14 -17.38 42.00 37.76
C LEU A 14 -18.51 41.81 36.74
N VAL A 15 -19.15 42.91 36.36
CA VAL A 15 -20.09 42.99 35.26
C VAL A 15 -19.29 42.76 33.99
N LEU A 16 -19.34 41.52 33.48
CA LEU A 16 -18.86 41.25 32.10
C LEU A 16 -19.89 41.79 31.13
N LEU A 17 -19.55 42.91 30.48
CA LEU A 17 -20.15 43.28 29.23
C LEU A 17 -19.88 42.19 28.20
N VAL A 18 -20.88 41.40 27.82
CA VAL A 18 -20.82 40.52 26.69
C VAL A 18 -20.87 41.40 25.43
N VAL A 19 -19.71 41.76 24.92
CA VAL A 19 -19.59 42.23 23.53
C VAL A 19 -19.58 40.96 22.67
N PRO A 20 -20.47 40.83 21.67
CA PRO A 20 -20.34 39.70 20.74
C PRO A 20 -19.07 39.95 19.92
N PHE A 21 -18.01 39.27 20.27
CA PHE A 21 -16.86 39.11 19.37
C PHE A 21 -17.33 38.29 18.18
N ALA A 22 -17.48 38.96 17.02
CA ALA A 22 -17.36 38.28 15.73
C ALA A 22 -15.93 37.76 15.70
N GLY A 23 -15.74 36.47 16.01
CA GLY A 23 -14.45 35.82 15.96
C GLY A 23 -13.96 35.85 14.51
N SER A 24 -12.92 36.62 14.25
CA SER A 24 -12.07 36.40 13.10
C SER A 24 -11.35 35.08 13.35
N ASN A 25 -11.69 34.03 12.58
CA ASN A 25 -10.94 32.77 12.54
C ASN A 25 -9.60 33.03 11.86
N GLN A 26 -8.66 33.70 12.51
CA GLN A 26 -7.33 33.93 11.98
C GLN A 26 -6.32 33.05 12.71
N ALA A 27 -5.68 32.14 11.96
CA ALA A 27 -4.54 31.33 12.41
C ALA A 27 -3.34 32.21 12.82
N ASP A 28 -3.25 33.44 12.33
CA ASP A 28 -2.15 34.36 12.61
C ASP A 28 -1.97 34.68 14.10
N ASP A 29 -3.06 34.68 14.89
CA ASP A 29 -3.02 34.98 16.32
C ASP A 29 -2.82 33.73 17.19
N THR A 30 -2.85 32.51 16.63
CA THR A 30 -2.68 31.29 17.40
C THR A 30 -1.21 31.05 17.72
N THR A 31 -0.88 31.00 18.99
CA THR A 31 0.47 30.64 19.48
C THR A 31 0.48 29.17 19.91
N ILE A 32 1.51 28.41 19.49
CA ILE A 32 1.74 27.04 19.94
C ILE A 32 3.16 26.98 20.55
N GLY A 33 3.22 26.70 21.84
CA GLY A 33 4.48 26.56 22.57
C GLY A 33 4.80 25.09 22.84
N ILE A 34 6.08 24.70 22.70
CA ILE A 34 6.58 23.38 23.12
C ILE A 34 6.96 23.50 24.59
N ILE A 35 6.26 22.75 25.47
CA ILE A 35 6.48 22.77 26.91
C ILE A 35 7.59 21.80 27.32
N GLY A 36 7.69 20.63 26.61
CA GLY A 36 8.71 19.65 26.94
C GLY A 36 8.54 18.33 26.18
N TYR A 37 9.38 17.38 26.52
CA TYR A 37 9.40 16.02 25.99
C TYR A 37 9.28 15.00 27.14
N THR A 38 8.44 14.00 26.96
CA THR A 38 8.31 12.85 27.86
C THR A 38 8.75 11.61 27.11
N ALA A 39 9.71 10.86 27.65
CA ALA A 39 10.14 9.58 27.09
C ALA A 39 8.98 8.59 27.11
N GLY A 40 8.86 7.77 26.06
CA GLY A 40 7.90 6.69 25.96
C GLY A 40 8.37 5.40 26.62
N VAL A 41 7.68 4.30 26.30
CA VAL A 41 7.94 2.96 26.86
C VAL A 41 9.25 2.36 26.33
N THR A 42 9.70 2.83 25.17
CA THR A 42 11.00 2.49 24.57
C THR A 42 11.74 3.77 24.15
N PRO A 43 13.07 3.73 23.90
CA PRO A 43 13.80 4.89 23.41
C PRO A 43 13.36 5.41 22.03
N PHE A 44 12.60 4.61 21.31
CA PHE A 44 12.17 4.88 19.93
C PHE A 44 10.84 5.63 19.85
N VAL A 45 10.11 5.73 20.96
CA VAL A 45 8.84 6.47 21.08
C VAL A 45 8.90 7.50 22.20
N GLY A 46 8.08 8.55 22.08
CA GLY A 46 7.97 9.59 23.12
C GLY A 46 6.80 10.51 22.85
N LYS A 47 6.65 11.54 23.69
CA LYS A 47 5.54 12.48 23.60
C LYS A 47 6.07 13.91 23.73
N LEU A 48 5.69 14.78 22.79
CA LEU A 48 5.92 16.22 22.91
C LEU A 48 4.70 16.86 23.55
N ASN A 49 4.93 17.60 24.63
CA ASN A 49 3.89 18.36 25.31
C ASN A 49 3.84 19.77 24.74
N LEU A 50 2.70 20.13 24.15
CA LEU A 50 2.48 21.42 23.51
C LEU A 50 1.35 22.17 24.23
N MET A 51 1.34 23.48 24.09
CA MET A 51 0.25 24.35 24.56
C MET A 51 -0.12 25.30 23.43
N ALA A 52 -1.36 25.22 22.97
CA ALA A 52 -1.91 26.10 21.97
C ALA A 52 -2.91 27.08 22.57
N SER A 53 -2.89 28.34 22.15
CA SER A 53 -3.87 29.33 22.59
C SER A 53 -5.26 29.08 22.04
N ASN A 54 -5.36 28.40 20.86
CA ASN A 54 -6.61 27.98 20.25
C ASN A 54 -6.35 26.75 19.38
N THR A 55 -6.91 25.60 19.74
CA THR A 55 -6.78 24.35 18.98
C THR A 55 -7.85 24.16 17.92
N THR A 56 -8.98 24.88 17.99
CA THR A 56 -10.11 24.70 17.06
C THR A 56 -9.80 25.15 15.63
N VAL A 57 -8.78 25.98 15.44
CA VAL A 57 -8.32 26.43 14.12
C VAL A 57 -7.25 25.51 13.54
N LEU A 58 -6.76 24.54 14.33
CA LEU A 58 -5.72 23.59 13.92
C LEU A 58 -6.34 22.49 13.05
N LYS A 59 -5.76 22.25 11.88
CA LYS A 59 -6.14 21.19 10.96
C LYS A 59 -5.38 19.90 11.27
N GLU A 60 -4.06 20.01 11.36
CA GLU A 60 -3.17 18.88 11.61
C GLU A 60 -1.82 19.33 12.15
N ILE A 61 -1.12 18.40 12.82
CA ILE A 61 0.27 18.57 13.26
C ILE A 61 1.12 17.47 12.62
N GLN A 62 2.20 17.87 11.95
CA GLN A 62 3.21 16.95 11.43
C GLN A 62 4.50 17.11 12.26
N PHE A 63 5.10 15.98 12.65
CA PHE A 63 6.49 15.95 13.07
C PHE A 63 7.35 15.31 11.99
N THR A 64 8.60 15.75 11.88
CA THR A 64 9.61 15.18 11.00
C THR A 64 10.91 15.02 11.78
N ILE A 65 11.49 13.81 11.77
CA ILE A 65 12.77 13.51 12.42
C ILE A 65 13.88 13.71 11.40
N THR A 66 14.82 14.62 11.68
CA THR A 66 16.01 14.81 10.85
C THR A 66 16.89 13.55 10.89
N PRO A 67 17.25 12.95 9.76
CA PRO A 67 18.16 11.82 9.72
C PRO A 67 19.52 12.16 10.37
N LYS A 68 20.18 11.17 10.96
CA LYS A 68 21.50 11.37 11.52
C LYS A 68 22.53 11.68 10.41
N PRO A 69 23.62 12.40 10.69
CA PRO A 69 24.65 12.70 9.70
C PRO A 69 25.20 11.44 9.05
N GLY A 70 25.26 11.42 7.72
CA GLY A 70 25.69 10.27 6.93
C GLY A 70 24.59 9.22 6.66
N SER A 71 23.36 9.48 7.05
CA SER A 71 22.20 8.67 6.68
C SER A 71 21.74 9.00 5.27
N PHE A 72 21.29 7.97 4.55
CA PHE A 72 20.68 8.07 3.22
C PHE A 72 19.18 7.77 3.22
N ALA A 73 18.65 7.19 4.31
CA ALA A 73 17.22 7.04 4.49
C ALA A 73 16.54 8.43 4.56
N ARG A 74 15.39 8.56 3.90
CA ARG A 74 14.59 9.78 3.95
C ARG A 74 14.11 10.07 5.39
N PRO A 75 13.80 11.34 5.72
CA PRO A 75 13.24 11.69 7.03
C PRO A 75 11.98 10.89 7.34
N LEU A 76 11.85 10.43 8.58
CA LEU A 76 10.60 9.87 9.10
C LEU A 76 9.67 11.02 9.48
N SER A 77 8.39 10.93 9.09
CA SER A 77 7.37 11.91 9.41
C SER A 77 6.07 11.25 9.83
N GLY A 78 5.41 11.80 10.85
CA GLY A 78 4.05 11.42 11.22
C GLY A 78 3.15 12.66 11.23
N THR A 79 1.98 12.55 10.61
CA THR A 79 0.97 13.63 10.54
C THR A 79 -0.28 13.21 11.29
N TYR A 80 -0.70 13.99 12.25
CA TYR A 80 -1.89 13.77 13.06
C TYR A 80 -2.97 14.78 12.68
N ALA A 81 -4.12 14.27 12.20
CA ALA A 81 -5.30 15.11 12.05
C ALA A 81 -5.79 15.59 13.43
N ASN A 82 -6.26 16.84 13.52
CA ASN A 82 -6.68 17.41 14.79
C ASN A 82 -7.80 16.59 15.48
N TYR A 83 -8.78 16.13 14.71
CA TYR A 83 -9.87 15.32 15.26
C TYR A 83 -9.35 13.98 15.84
N TYR A 84 -8.33 13.37 15.24
CA TYR A 84 -7.72 12.14 15.76
C TYR A 84 -7.06 12.40 17.13
N LEU A 85 -6.34 13.54 17.28
CA LEU A 85 -5.74 13.91 18.56
C LEU A 85 -6.80 14.09 19.67
N VAL A 86 -7.95 14.66 19.31
CA VAL A 86 -9.09 14.82 20.23
C VAL A 86 -9.70 13.47 20.60
N ASP A 87 -10.01 12.64 19.62
CA ASP A 87 -10.67 11.33 19.81
C ASP A 87 -9.80 10.36 20.62
N ARG A 88 -8.47 10.41 20.42
CA ARG A 88 -7.49 9.63 21.21
C ARG A 88 -7.20 10.23 22.58
N GLY A 89 -7.75 11.40 22.93
CA GLY A 89 -7.49 12.10 24.18
C GLY A 89 -6.08 12.70 24.25
N PHE A 90 -5.40 12.84 23.14
CA PHE A 90 -4.08 13.51 23.05
C PHE A 90 -4.22 15.03 23.02
N GLU A 91 -5.40 15.56 22.76
CA GLU A 91 -5.71 16.98 22.82
C GLU A 91 -6.83 17.27 23.80
N ASN A 92 -6.63 18.33 24.60
CA ASN A 92 -7.68 18.91 25.44
C ASN A 92 -8.03 20.30 24.92
N GLN A 93 -9.14 20.42 24.21
CA GLN A 93 -9.59 21.65 23.58
C GLN A 93 -9.94 22.77 24.56
N GLN A 94 -10.29 22.43 25.82
CA GLN A 94 -10.63 23.43 26.84
C GLN A 94 -9.38 24.12 27.40
N THR A 95 -8.28 23.41 27.51
CA THR A 95 -7.03 23.92 28.07
C THR A 95 -6.00 24.30 26.99
N GLY A 96 -6.16 23.83 25.77
CA GLY A 96 -5.19 23.96 24.67
C GLY A 96 -3.97 23.06 24.82
N ALA A 97 -3.99 22.09 25.76
CA ALA A 97 -2.91 21.13 25.94
C ALA A 97 -2.96 20.04 24.88
N ILE A 98 -1.81 19.76 24.24
CA ILE A 98 -1.66 18.70 23.26
C ILE A 98 -0.48 17.82 23.67
N THR A 99 -0.70 16.51 23.73
CA THR A 99 0.33 15.49 23.92
C THR A 99 0.57 14.80 22.58
N LEU A 100 1.50 15.31 21.79
CA LEU A 100 1.79 14.78 20.45
C LEU A 100 2.68 13.56 20.54
N PRO A 101 2.24 12.36 20.15
CA PRO A 101 3.09 11.17 20.06
C PRO A 101 4.18 11.35 19.00
N VAL A 102 5.37 10.79 19.25
CA VAL A 102 6.51 10.79 18.32
C VAL A 102 7.14 9.40 18.37
N TYR A 103 7.31 8.79 17.24
CA TYR A 103 7.90 7.46 17.08
C TYR A 103 9.02 7.47 16.06
N GLY A 104 9.80 6.38 16.01
CA GLY A 104 10.91 6.25 15.07
C GLY A 104 12.13 7.09 15.44
N LEU A 105 12.28 7.46 16.70
CA LEU A 105 13.47 8.16 17.20
C LEU A 105 14.71 7.26 17.13
N TYR A 106 15.88 7.86 17.01
CA TYR A 106 17.15 7.14 17.19
C TYR A 106 17.46 7.04 18.69
N ALA A 107 17.82 5.88 19.18
CA ALA A 107 18.22 5.68 20.57
C ALA A 107 19.61 6.29 20.88
N GLY A 108 19.82 6.70 22.13
CA GLY A 108 21.10 7.15 22.65
C GLY A 108 21.60 8.49 22.11
N ARG A 109 20.71 9.38 21.64
CA ARG A 109 21.11 10.68 21.07
C ARG A 109 20.04 11.77 21.15
N ALA A 110 20.45 12.99 20.84
CA ALA A 110 19.53 14.09 20.58
C ALA A 110 18.97 13.96 19.16
N ASN A 111 17.65 13.78 19.06
CA ASN A 111 16.90 13.75 17.80
C ASN A 111 16.36 15.15 17.51
N ILE A 112 16.63 15.68 16.32
CA ILE A 112 16.09 16.97 15.90
C ILE A 112 14.74 16.74 15.24
N LEU A 113 13.71 17.33 15.82
CA LEU A 113 12.32 17.27 15.37
C LEU A 113 11.93 18.62 14.78
N THR A 114 11.36 18.61 13.58
CA THR A 114 10.66 19.77 13.01
C THR A 114 9.17 19.52 13.13
N LEU A 115 8.44 20.40 13.80
CA LEU A 115 6.99 20.39 13.88
C LEU A 115 6.44 21.35 12.85
N THR A 116 5.46 20.91 12.08
CA THR A 116 4.69 21.75 11.15
C THR A 116 3.23 21.73 11.59
N TYR A 117 2.72 22.88 11.99
CA TYR A 117 1.32 23.11 12.35
C TYR A 117 0.61 23.63 11.10
N ARG A 118 -0.45 22.96 10.64
CA ARG A 118 -1.29 23.44 9.54
C ARG A 118 -2.66 23.82 10.07
N PHE A 119 -3.18 24.94 9.60
CA PHE A 119 -4.42 25.53 10.09
C PHE A 119 -5.54 25.39 9.04
N ASN A 120 -6.78 25.54 9.50
CA ASN A 120 -7.97 25.39 8.65
C ASN A 120 -8.07 26.47 7.54
N ASP A 121 -7.37 27.58 7.69
CA ASP A 121 -7.27 28.64 6.67
C ASP A 121 -6.17 28.39 5.60
N GLY A 122 -5.47 27.23 5.68
CA GLY A 122 -4.39 26.86 4.79
C GLY A 122 -3.02 27.40 5.18
N SER A 123 -2.91 28.26 6.20
CA SER A 123 -1.63 28.75 6.70
C SER A 123 -0.86 27.67 7.47
N SER A 124 0.44 27.86 7.68
CA SER A 124 1.27 26.95 8.47
C SER A 124 2.31 27.70 9.31
N LYS A 125 2.71 27.07 10.43
CA LYS A 125 3.80 27.51 11.30
C LYS A 125 4.74 26.35 11.57
N GLN A 126 6.02 26.62 11.83
CA GLN A 126 7.02 25.60 12.15
C GLN A 126 7.74 25.92 13.46
N ALA A 127 8.15 24.85 14.16
CA ALA A 127 9.01 24.90 15.33
C ALA A 127 9.98 23.72 15.33
N ASN A 128 11.17 23.90 15.92
CA ASN A 128 12.14 22.84 16.09
C ASN A 128 12.31 22.49 17.56
N PHE A 129 12.56 21.21 17.82
CA PHE A 129 12.81 20.69 19.16
C PHE A 129 13.88 19.60 19.14
N ALA A 130 14.70 19.51 20.17
CA ALA A 130 15.68 18.44 20.34
C ALA A 130 15.23 17.47 21.43
N ALA A 131 14.79 16.27 21.06
CA ALA A 131 14.41 15.20 21.97
C ALA A 131 15.60 14.26 22.22
N THR A 132 16.07 14.19 23.47
CA THR A 132 17.16 13.28 23.86
C THR A 132 16.58 11.97 24.36
N THR A 133 17.05 10.86 23.79
CA THR A 133 16.62 9.50 24.10
C THR A 133 17.69 8.72 24.87
N ALA A 134 17.26 7.73 25.64
CA ALA A 134 18.17 6.76 26.28
C ALA A 134 18.83 5.84 25.24
N SER A 135 19.97 5.25 25.60
CA SER A 135 20.59 4.18 24.83
C SER A 135 19.72 2.90 24.86
N PHE A 136 19.84 2.08 23.85
CA PHE A 136 19.14 0.80 23.74
C PHE A 136 20.14 -0.36 23.71
N ASN A 137 19.87 -1.40 24.48
CA ASN A 137 20.60 -2.66 24.45
C ASN A 137 19.82 -3.69 23.65
N ASP A 138 20.38 -4.19 22.56
CA ASP A 138 19.76 -5.17 21.66
C ASP A 138 20.02 -6.62 22.07
N GLU A 139 20.42 -6.87 23.31
CA GLU A 139 20.62 -8.19 23.93
C GLU A 139 21.53 -9.15 23.11
N GLY A 140 22.35 -8.60 22.24
CA GLY A 140 23.27 -9.35 21.38
C GLY A 140 22.67 -9.80 20.05
N CYS A 141 21.49 -9.32 19.68
CA CYS A 141 20.87 -9.58 18.37
C CYS A 141 21.63 -8.95 17.20
N GLY A 142 22.52 -7.99 17.49
CA GLY A 142 23.39 -7.37 16.49
C GLY A 142 22.77 -6.20 15.72
N TYR A 143 21.55 -5.79 16.06
CA TYR A 143 20.87 -4.66 15.38
C TYR A 143 21.61 -3.33 15.57
N ASN A 144 22.27 -3.13 16.71
CA ASN A 144 23.06 -1.93 16.97
C ASN A 144 24.37 -1.87 16.15
N ASN A 145 24.90 -3.02 15.72
CA ASN A 145 26.19 -3.14 15.06
C ASN A 145 26.15 -4.17 13.91
N PRO A 146 25.37 -3.97 12.85
CA PRO A 146 25.32 -4.90 11.73
C PRO A 146 26.66 -4.92 10.97
N THR A 147 27.03 -6.07 10.42
CA THR A 147 28.11 -6.16 9.44
C THR A 147 27.61 -5.57 8.11
N ARG A 148 28.08 -4.41 7.74
CA ARG A 148 27.70 -3.71 6.51
C ARG A 148 28.58 -4.17 5.35
N LEU A 149 28.11 -5.15 4.57
CA LEU A 149 28.81 -5.65 3.38
C LEU A 149 28.69 -4.66 2.21
N PHE A 150 27.55 -4.01 2.09
CA PHE A 150 27.28 -2.99 1.10
C PHE A 150 26.44 -1.88 1.76
N PRO A 151 27.07 -0.83 2.29
CA PRO A 151 26.32 0.27 2.91
C PRO A 151 25.59 1.09 1.85
N ARG A 152 24.37 1.55 2.20
CA ARG A 152 23.61 2.47 1.34
C ARG A 152 24.41 3.74 1.08
N SER A 153 24.39 4.21 -0.17
CA SER A 153 25.15 5.39 -0.62
C SER A 153 24.31 6.41 -1.42
N ASN A 154 23.01 6.10 -1.63
CA ASN A 154 22.10 6.92 -2.41
C ASN A 154 20.71 6.96 -1.78
N SER A 155 20.13 8.16 -1.60
CA SER A 155 18.81 8.37 -1.03
C SER A 155 17.65 8.12 -2.01
N THR A 156 17.91 8.06 -3.32
CA THR A 156 16.85 7.98 -4.36
C THR A 156 16.73 6.61 -5.02
N ALA A 157 17.64 5.67 -4.71
CA ALA A 157 17.67 4.37 -5.38
C ALA A 157 16.47 3.48 -5.04
N LEU A 158 16.02 3.47 -3.76
CA LEU A 158 14.91 2.65 -3.30
C LEU A 158 13.61 3.44 -3.22
N SER A 159 12.48 2.75 -3.38
CA SER A 159 11.14 3.28 -3.15
C SER A 159 10.82 3.41 -1.66
N TYR A 160 11.39 2.54 -0.81
CA TYR A 160 11.21 2.47 0.64
C TYR A 160 12.50 2.84 1.40
N ASP A 161 12.34 3.30 2.63
CA ASP A 161 13.46 3.61 3.54
C ASP A 161 13.41 2.86 4.87
N TYR A 162 12.31 2.16 5.14
CA TYR A 162 12.07 1.41 6.35
C TYR A 162 11.57 0.01 6.02
N PHE A 163 11.83 -0.93 6.90
CA PHE A 163 11.26 -2.27 6.82
C PHE A 163 10.94 -2.83 8.20
N PHE A 164 9.87 -3.59 8.27
CA PHE A 164 9.44 -4.30 9.46
C PHE A 164 10.01 -5.71 9.41
N ASP A 165 10.78 -6.09 10.41
CA ASP A 165 11.38 -7.41 10.55
C ASP A 165 10.61 -8.22 11.59
N ARG A 166 9.98 -9.30 11.12
CA ARG A 166 9.19 -10.26 11.91
C ARG A 166 10.10 -11.17 12.74
N SER A 167 11.06 -10.57 13.43
CA SER A 167 12.07 -11.30 14.22
C SER A 167 11.53 -11.82 15.56
N ALA A 168 12.32 -12.67 16.22
CA ALA A 168 12.09 -13.18 17.55
C ALA A 168 13.38 -13.19 18.38
N CYS A 169 14.29 -12.26 18.10
CA CYS A 169 15.54 -12.09 18.84
C CYS A 169 15.36 -11.07 19.96
N GLY A 170 15.46 -11.52 21.21
CA GLY A 170 15.27 -10.68 22.39
C GLY A 170 13.80 -10.37 22.72
N ASP A 171 13.56 -9.87 23.92
CA ASP A 171 12.22 -9.57 24.43
C ASP A 171 11.59 -8.30 23.81
N PHE A 172 12.24 -7.71 22.83
CA PHE A 172 11.82 -6.48 22.14
C PHE A 172 11.44 -6.70 20.67
N SER A 173 11.47 -7.94 20.19
CA SER A 173 11.04 -8.28 18.83
C SER A 173 9.51 -8.35 18.70
N PRO A 174 8.91 -8.05 17.53
CA PRO A 174 9.53 -7.63 16.27
C PRO A 174 10.08 -6.20 16.28
N VAL A 175 10.80 -5.83 15.19
CA VAL A 175 11.47 -4.53 15.11
C VAL A 175 11.24 -3.82 13.78
N ILE A 176 11.44 -2.50 13.76
CA ILE A 176 11.53 -1.72 12.52
C ILE A 176 12.97 -1.20 12.39
N LEU A 177 13.53 -1.40 11.19
CA LEU A 177 14.84 -0.89 10.80
C LEU A 177 14.71 0.13 9.67
N ASP A 178 15.67 1.07 9.61
CA ASP A 178 15.86 1.85 8.39
C ASP A 178 16.88 1.17 7.45
N THR A 179 16.88 1.56 6.20
CA THR A 179 17.76 1.01 5.17
C THR A 179 19.23 1.44 5.30
N ASP A 180 19.58 2.25 6.31
CA ASP A 180 20.95 2.47 6.77
C ASP A 180 21.37 1.47 7.86
N GLY A 181 20.45 0.57 8.29
CA GLY A 181 20.68 -0.47 9.30
C GLY A 181 20.57 0.04 10.73
N ASN A 182 19.69 1.00 11.03
CA ASN A 182 19.43 1.46 12.38
C ASN A 182 18.06 1.01 12.87
N LEU A 183 17.98 0.61 14.15
CA LEU A 183 16.68 0.43 14.81
C LEU A 183 15.93 1.76 14.88
N ARG A 184 14.63 1.69 14.55
CA ARG A 184 13.72 2.83 14.58
C ARG A 184 12.49 2.58 15.44
N TRP A 185 12.21 1.33 15.74
CA TRP A 185 11.11 0.93 16.62
C TRP A 185 11.35 -0.52 17.11
N VAL A 186 10.83 -0.84 18.30
CA VAL A 186 10.87 -2.18 18.89
C VAL A 186 9.55 -2.47 19.58
N SER A 187 9.17 -3.74 19.63
CA SER A 187 7.96 -4.20 20.27
C SER A 187 8.01 -4.05 21.79
N THR A 188 6.84 -3.84 22.40
CA THR A 188 6.62 -3.94 23.84
C THR A 188 5.99 -5.27 24.27
N ILE A 189 5.62 -6.09 23.30
CA ILE A 189 5.12 -7.47 23.47
C ILE A 189 6.09 -8.40 22.72
N PRO A 190 6.88 -9.24 23.41
CA PRO A 190 7.85 -10.10 22.76
C PRO A 190 7.18 -11.24 21.99
N THR A 191 7.77 -11.60 20.86
CA THR A 191 7.49 -12.86 20.16
C THR A 191 8.18 -14.04 20.90
N GLN A 192 7.50 -15.18 21.02
CA GLN A 192 7.98 -16.26 21.89
C GLN A 192 9.13 -17.09 21.31
N SER A 193 9.19 -17.25 19.97
CA SER A 193 10.30 -17.92 19.26
C SER A 193 10.16 -17.70 17.75
N ALA A 194 11.22 -17.98 16.99
CA ALA A 194 11.21 -17.84 15.53
C ALA A 194 10.11 -18.67 14.83
N LEU A 195 9.78 -19.86 15.34
CA LEU A 195 8.72 -20.72 14.81
C LEU A 195 7.30 -20.22 15.16
N PHE A 196 7.19 -19.41 16.22
CA PHE A 196 5.93 -18.88 16.74
C PHE A 196 5.92 -17.34 16.75
N ALA A 197 6.74 -16.74 15.91
CA ALA A 197 6.89 -15.29 15.76
C ALA A 197 5.97 -14.78 14.67
N SER A 198 4.65 -14.79 14.93
CA SER A 198 3.70 -14.17 14.02
C SER A 198 3.55 -12.70 14.35
N SER A 199 3.89 -11.86 13.39
CA SER A 199 3.68 -10.42 13.52
C SER A 199 3.57 -9.76 12.14
N THR A 200 2.96 -8.58 12.10
CA THR A 200 2.92 -7.75 10.89
C THR A 200 2.76 -6.29 11.24
N PHE A 201 3.13 -5.41 10.30
CA PHE A 201 2.80 -3.99 10.31
C PHE A 201 1.63 -3.76 9.36
N PHE A 202 0.53 -3.25 9.87
CA PHE A 202 -0.68 -2.97 9.10
C PHE A 202 -1.44 -1.80 9.73
N ASP A 203 -1.93 -0.86 8.93
CA ASP A 203 -2.72 0.31 9.35
C ASP A 203 -2.14 1.10 10.54
N ASN A 204 -0.85 1.44 10.45
CA ASN A 204 -0.10 2.16 11.49
C ASN A 204 -0.10 1.45 12.86
N ALA A 205 -0.29 0.14 12.86
CA ALA A 205 -0.22 -0.70 14.04
C ALA A 205 0.64 -1.93 13.78
N ILE A 206 1.10 -2.53 14.85
CA ILE A 206 1.82 -3.79 14.82
C ILE A 206 0.94 -4.85 15.45
N PHE A 207 0.67 -5.93 14.73
CA PHE A 207 -0.01 -7.11 15.23
C PHE A 207 1.02 -8.14 15.64
N VAL A 208 0.88 -8.70 16.84
CA VAL A 208 1.82 -9.69 17.41
C VAL A 208 1.04 -10.80 18.07
N THR A 209 1.50 -12.05 17.93
CA THR A 209 0.87 -13.19 18.59
C THR A 209 1.66 -13.69 19.79
N GLN A 210 0.94 -14.22 20.81
CA GLN A 210 1.50 -14.99 21.91
C GLN A 210 0.61 -16.18 22.21
N GLY A 211 1.04 -17.39 21.89
CA GLY A 211 0.20 -18.57 21.97
C GLY A 211 -1.06 -18.39 21.11
N PRO A 212 -2.26 -18.61 21.65
CA PRO A 212 -3.52 -18.42 20.92
C PRO A 212 -4.02 -16.97 20.89
N ARG A 213 -3.23 -16.01 21.31
CA ARG A 213 -3.64 -14.62 21.48
C ARG A 213 -3.06 -13.70 20.42
N LEU A 214 -3.89 -12.78 19.92
CA LEU A 214 -3.51 -11.71 19.02
C LEU A 214 -3.56 -10.37 19.75
N TYR A 215 -2.48 -9.63 19.69
CA TYR A 215 -2.33 -8.29 20.26
C TYR A 215 -2.16 -7.26 19.15
N ARG A 216 -2.66 -6.05 19.39
CA ARG A 216 -2.41 -4.86 18.58
C ARG A 216 -1.58 -3.87 19.39
N ILE A 217 -0.52 -3.34 18.78
CA ILE A 217 0.36 -2.31 19.35
C ILE A 217 0.27 -1.08 18.45
N GLU A 218 -0.09 0.06 19.00
CA GLU A 218 -0.16 1.31 18.25
C GLU A 218 1.27 1.82 17.96
N LEU A 219 1.52 2.20 16.70
CA LEU A 219 2.83 2.70 16.27
C LEU A 219 3.19 4.00 16.98
N ASP A 220 2.20 4.88 17.19
CA ASP A 220 2.39 6.26 17.60
C ASP A 220 2.86 6.39 19.04
N ASP A 221 2.27 5.67 19.99
CA ASP A 221 2.60 5.78 21.41
C ASP A 221 3.10 4.49 22.06
N GLY A 222 3.14 3.38 21.30
CA GLY A 222 3.58 2.07 21.77
C GLY A 222 2.60 1.40 22.74
N SER A 223 1.38 1.94 22.90
CA SER A 223 0.36 1.31 23.71
C SER A 223 -0.11 -0.01 23.05
N SER A 224 -0.41 -1.00 23.89
CA SER A 224 -0.81 -2.33 23.40
C SER A 224 -2.08 -2.81 24.10
N HIS A 225 -2.88 -3.60 23.37
CA HIS A 225 -4.06 -4.25 23.92
C HIS A 225 -4.25 -5.65 23.33
N LEU A 226 -4.88 -6.54 24.10
CA LEU A 226 -5.31 -7.83 23.61
C LEU A 226 -6.47 -7.61 22.66
N LEU A 227 -6.31 -8.01 21.40
CA LEU A 227 -7.36 -7.93 20.39
C LEU A 227 -8.31 -9.12 20.52
N ALA A 228 -7.75 -10.34 20.55
CA ALA A 228 -8.55 -11.58 20.70
C ALA A 228 -7.74 -12.71 21.36
N ASP A 229 -8.49 -13.66 21.99
CA ASP A 229 -7.97 -14.93 22.50
C ASP A 229 -8.76 -16.08 21.85
N TYR A 230 -8.09 -16.83 20.98
CA TYR A 230 -8.68 -17.89 20.18
C TYR A 230 -8.68 -19.26 20.86
N SER A 231 -8.26 -19.38 22.13
CA SER A 231 -8.28 -20.65 22.86
C SER A 231 -9.70 -21.27 22.95
N GLY A 232 -10.72 -20.42 22.92
CA GLY A 232 -12.13 -20.85 22.90
C GLY A 232 -12.63 -21.43 21.58
N VAL A 233 -11.87 -21.30 20.49
CA VAL A 233 -12.19 -21.82 19.15
C VAL A 233 -11.16 -22.85 18.66
N ASP A 234 -10.61 -23.63 19.58
CA ASP A 234 -9.68 -24.74 19.34
C ASP A 234 -8.26 -24.33 18.86
N VAL A 235 -7.88 -23.06 18.97
CA VAL A 235 -6.51 -22.64 18.65
C VAL A 235 -5.60 -22.88 19.84
N VAL A 236 -4.51 -23.63 19.61
CA VAL A 236 -3.47 -23.92 20.59
C VAL A 236 -2.36 -22.88 20.55
N ASN A 237 -2.00 -22.47 19.34
CA ASN A 237 -0.91 -21.54 19.07
C ASN A 237 -1.13 -20.84 17.73
N LEU A 238 -0.40 -19.73 17.54
CA LEU A 238 -0.31 -19.01 16.26
C LEU A 238 1.15 -19.00 15.83
N HIS A 239 1.42 -19.21 14.55
CA HIS A 239 2.78 -19.40 14.02
C HIS A 239 3.00 -18.68 12.70
N HIS A 240 4.24 -18.64 12.22
CA HIS A 240 4.75 -18.10 10.94
C HIS A 240 4.35 -16.65 10.66
N ASN A 241 3.26 -16.41 9.93
CA ASN A 241 2.97 -15.08 9.42
C ASN A 241 1.61 -14.53 9.89
N ILE A 242 1.50 -13.23 9.90
CA ILE A 242 0.26 -12.49 9.79
C ILE A 242 0.35 -11.69 8.49
N ASP A 243 -0.60 -11.91 7.57
CA ASP A 243 -0.59 -11.26 6.27
C ASP A 243 -1.92 -10.53 6.01
N PRO A 244 -1.95 -9.48 5.17
CA PRO A 244 -3.20 -8.81 4.83
C PRO A 244 -4.20 -9.78 4.17
N GLY A 245 -5.45 -9.77 4.65
CA GLY A 245 -6.57 -10.53 4.12
C GLY A 245 -7.47 -9.71 3.17
N LYS A 246 -8.69 -10.18 2.96
CA LYS A 246 -9.72 -9.49 2.16
C LYS A 246 -10.24 -8.25 2.86
N THR A 247 -10.61 -8.40 4.13
CA THR A 247 -11.20 -7.35 4.97
C THR A 247 -10.54 -7.26 6.35
N GLY A 248 -9.57 -8.09 6.64
CA GLY A 248 -8.84 -8.16 7.89
C GLY A 248 -7.45 -8.71 7.69
N VAL A 249 -6.95 -9.51 8.62
CA VAL A 249 -5.63 -10.15 8.55
C VAL A 249 -5.74 -11.67 8.56
N LEU A 250 -4.90 -12.33 7.76
CA LEU A 250 -4.74 -13.78 7.72
C LEU A 250 -3.76 -14.18 8.82
N ILE A 251 -4.17 -15.11 9.68
CA ILE A 251 -3.34 -15.70 10.74
C ILE A 251 -3.27 -17.22 10.57
N GLU A 252 -2.20 -17.82 11.07
CA GLU A 252 -1.88 -19.24 10.88
C GLU A 252 -1.95 -20.00 12.22
N PRO A 253 -3.11 -20.61 12.60
CA PRO A 253 -3.25 -21.33 13.85
C PRO A 253 -2.88 -22.80 13.77
N ASP A 254 -2.27 -23.31 14.86
CA ASP A 254 -2.32 -24.72 15.24
C ASP A 254 -3.61 -24.99 16.00
N THR A 255 -4.23 -26.14 15.70
CA THR A 255 -5.37 -26.64 16.45
C THR A 255 -5.06 -28.02 17.03
N HIS A 256 -5.91 -28.53 17.97
CA HIS A 256 -5.71 -29.90 18.48
C HIS A 256 -5.81 -30.96 17.37
N ALA A 257 -6.63 -30.70 16.35
CA ALA A 257 -6.82 -31.64 15.24
C ALA A 257 -5.77 -31.47 14.14
N TRP A 258 -5.31 -30.25 13.88
CA TRP A 258 -4.51 -29.90 12.71
C TRP A 258 -3.32 -29.03 13.06
N PHE A 259 -2.14 -29.54 12.78
CA PHE A 259 -0.88 -28.85 12.97
C PHE A 259 -0.50 -28.15 11.64
N GLU A 260 -0.19 -26.85 11.69
CA GLU A 260 0.28 -26.02 10.55
C GLU A 260 -0.49 -26.26 9.23
N SER A 261 -1.84 -26.28 9.30
CA SER A 261 -2.69 -26.53 8.14
C SER A 261 -4.05 -25.83 8.19
N VAL A 262 -4.14 -24.75 8.97
CA VAL A 262 -5.33 -23.90 9.07
C VAL A 262 -4.92 -22.44 8.83
N ILE A 263 -5.77 -21.67 8.15
CA ILE A 263 -5.70 -20.21 8.04
C ILE A 263 -7.01 -19.64 8.55
N LEU A 264 -6.94 -18.62 9.37
CA LEU A 264 -8.08 -17.77 9.75
C LEU A 264 -7.90 -16.40 9.16
N GLU A 265 -8.95 -15.83 8.59
CA GLU A 265 -9.05 -14.39 8.43
C GLU A 265 -9.80 -13.82 9.63
N VAL A 266 -9.23 -12.81 10.26
CA VAL A 266 -9.79 -12.17 11.46
C VAL A 266 -9.89 -10.66 11.26
N ASP A 267 -10.90 -10.06 11.87
CA ASP A 267 -11.10 -8.61 11.83
C ASP A 267 -9.95 -7.89 12.56
N GLU A 268 -9.45 -6.80 11.97
CA GLU A 268 -8.32 -6.05 12.50
C GLU A 268 -8.66 -5.13 13.68
N VAL A 269 -9.95 -4.90 13.92
CA VAL A 269 -10.46 -3.98 14.96
C VAL A 269 -10.79 -4.73 16.24
N ASP A 270 -11.46 -5.88 16.16
CA ASP A 270 -11.92 -6.64 17.32
C ASP A 270 -11.48 -8.11 17.34
N GLY A 271 -10.80 -8.57 16.28
CA GLY A 271 -10.23 -9.91 16.17
C GLY A 271 -11.23 -11.04 15.96
N HIS A 272 -12.52 -10.77 15.69
CA HIS A 272 -13.44 -11.87 15.42
C HIS A 272 -13.12 -12.60 14.11
N VAL A 273 -13.41 -13.90 14.06
CA VAL A 273 -13.10 -14.73 12.89
C VAL A 273 -14.08 -14.42 11.75
N LEU A 274 -13.55 -13.96 10.63
CA LEU A 274 -14.28 -13.65 9.40
C LEU A 274 -14.41 -14.89 8.49
N LYS A 275 -13.30 -15.64 8.35
CA LYS A 275 -13.21 -16.79 7.43
C LYS A 275 -12.25 -17.84 7.98
N THR A 276 -12.51 -19.11 7.68
CA THR A 276 -11.62 -20.25 8.04
C THR A 276 -11.31 -21.09 6.80
N PHE A 277 -10.03 -21.37 6.58
CA PHE A 277 -9.55 -22.28 5.55
C PHE A 277 -8.85 -23.46 6.23
N THR A 278 -9.49 -24.62 6.29
CA THR A 278 -8.89 -25.84 6.83
C THR A 278 -8.38 -26.69 5.68
N MET A 279 -7.07 -26.70 5.45
CA MET A 279 -6.44 -27.38 4.30
C MET A 279 -6.77 -28.88 4.29
N ALA A 280 -6.80 -29.51 5.46
CA ALA A 280 -7.19 -30.91 5.59
C ALA A 280 -8.58 -31.19 5.01
N ASN A 281 -9.57 -30.34 5.28
CA ASN A 281 -10.93 -30.51 4.77
C ASN A 281 -10.99 -30.25 3.26
N ILE A 282 -10.36 -29.18 2.79
CA ILE A 282 -10.35 -28.75 1.38
C ILE A 282 -9.69 -29.82 0.50
N ILE A 283 -8.50 -30.27 0.91
CA ILE A 283 -7.73 -31.27 0.15
C ILE A 283 -8.39 -32.64 0.21
N SER A 284 -8.88 -33.08 1.39
CA SER A 284 -9.62 -34.35 1.51
C SER A 284 -10.86 -34.38 0.63
N ALA A 285 -11.64 -33.28 0.60
CA ALA A 285 -12.82 -33.20 -0.25
C ALA A 285 -12.47 -33.32 -1.74
N ALA A 286 -11.39 -32.67 -2.20
CA ALA A 286 -10.90 -32.76 -3.57
C ALA A 286 -10.42 -34.18 -3.92
N MET A 287 -9.74 -34.86 -2.99
CA MET A 287 -9.23 -36.24 -3.16
C MET A 287 -10.40 -37.23 -3.25
N ILE A 288 -11.36 -37.16 -2.32
CA ILE A 288 -12.55 -38.02 -2.32
C ILE A 288 -13.34 -37.83 -3.62
N ALA A 289 -13.58 -36.59 -4.04
CA ALA A 289 -14.30 -36.26 -5.27
C ALA A 289 -13.59 -36.79 -6.53
N GLY A 290 -12.26 -36.95 -6.47
CA GLY A 290 -11.43 -37.51 -7.53
C GLY A 290 -11.18 -39.02 -7.41
N GLY A 291 -11.68 -39.70 -6.36
CA GLY A 291 -11.52 -41.13 -6.14
C GLY A 291 -10.23 -41.57 -5.45
N ASP A 292 -9.47 -40.62 -4.92
CA ASP A 292 -8.26 -40.90 -4.13
C ASP A 292 -8.60 -40.99 -2.61
N ASP A 293 -7.80 -41.76 -1.86
CA ASP A 293 -7.93 -41.89 -0.41
C ASP A 293 -7.13 -40.80 0.32
N PRO A 294 -7.81 -39.86 1.03
CA PRO A 294 -7.12 -38.78 1.72
C PRO A 294 -6.15 -39.24 2.81
N SER A 295 -6.41 -40.39 3.46
CA SER A 295 -5.56 -40.90 4.55
C SER A 295 -4.11 -41.19 4.12
N GLN A 296 -3.87 -41.30 2.81
CA GLN A 296 -2.55 -41.50 2.25
C GLN A 296 -1.71 -40.21 2.15
N PHE A 297 -2.35 -39.03 2.37
CA PHE A 297 -1.69 -37.73 2.17
C PHE A 297 -1.96 -36.73 3.31
N VAL A 298 -3.18 -36.68 3.81
CA VAL A 298 -3.63 -35.78 4.88
C VAL A 298 -3.50 -36.48 6.22
N HIS A 299 -2.76 -35.88 7.14
CA HIS A 299 -2.47 -36.48 8.46
C HIS A 299 -2.85 -35.50 9.58
N PRO A 300 -3.59 -35.98 10.62
CA PRO A 300 -3.94 -35.13 11.76
C PRO A 300 -2.72 -34.83 12.65
N SER A 301 -2.87 -33.86 13.52
CA SER A 301 -1.91 -33.54 14.58
C SER A 301 -1.42 -34.81 15.31
N PRO A 302 -0.17 -34.95 15.67
CA PRO A 302 0.90 -33.95 15.60
C PRO A 302 1.76 -34.01 14.31
N VAL A 303 1.27 -34.61 13.22
CA VAL A 303 2.04 -34.72 11.98
C VAL A 303 1.96 -33.40 11.21
N ASP A 304 3.12 -32.79 10.95
CA ASP A 304 3.27 -31.59 10.16
C ASP A 304 3.24 -31.91 8.65
N TRP A 305 2.08 -32.35 8.16
CA TRP A 305 1.92 -32.86 6.81
C TRP A 305 1.86 -31.78 5.75
N PHE A 306 1.41 -30.58 6.11
CA PHE A 306 1.17 -29.48 5.20
C PHE A 306 2.19 -28.34 5.38
N HIS A 307 2.43 -27.91 6.60
CA HIS A 307 3.34 -26.83 6.98
C HIS A 307 3.05 -25.55 6.24
N ASN A 308 1.89 -24.91 6.52
CA ASN A 308 1.63 -23.58 5.99
C ASN A 308 2.61 -22.57 6.59
N ASN A 309 3.18 -21.74 5.74
CA ASN A 309 4.22 -20.79 6.09
C ASN A 309 4.11 -19.47 5.32
N GLY A 310 2.89 -19.08 4.99
CA GLY A 310 2.54 -17.84 4.34
C GLY A 310 1.27 -17.96 3.54
N ALA A 311 0.48 -16.88 3.57
CA ALA A 311 -0.73 -16.75 2.77
C ALA A 311 -0.78 -15.35 2.17
N VAL A 312 -1.36 -15.21 0.99
CA VAL A 312 -1.61 -13.91 0.37
C VAL A 312 -3.00 -13.89 -0.25
N TYR A 313 -3.77 -12.86 0.10
CA TYR A 313 -5.03 -12.59 -0.57
C TYR A 313 -4.77 -11.82 -1.87
N ASN A 314 -5.25 -12.37 -2.98
CA ASN A 314 -5.17 -11.70 -4.28
C ASN A 314 -6.50 -11.01 -4.59
N ARG A 315 -6.56 -9.70 -4.39
CA ARG A 315 -7.75 -8.87 -4.68
C ARG A 315 -8.17 -8.94 -6.13
N ALA A 316 -7.20 -9.04 -7.05
CA ALA A 316 -7.46 -9.03 -8.48
C ALA A 316 -8.36 -10.19 -8.93
N ASP A 317 -8.31 -11.34 -8.25
CA ASP A 317 -9.06 -12.52 -8.64
C ASP A 317 -9.88 -13.17 -7.50
N ASP A 318 -10.04 -12.46 -6.40
CA ASP A 318 -10.75 -12.89 -5.18
C ASP A 318 -10.33 -14.32 -4.76
N SER A 319 -9.02 -14.47 -4.57
CA SER A 319 -8.43 -15.76 -4.21
C SER A 319 -7.43 -15.64 -3.07
N VAL A 320 -7.20 -16.76 -2.38
CA VAL A 320 -6.15 -16.89 -1.39
C VAL A 320 -5.12 -17.90 -1.89
N ILE A 321 -3.84 -17.49 -1.92
CA ILE A 321 -2.73 -18.36 -2.23
C ILE A 321 -2.04 -18.72 -0.93
N ILE A 322 -1.93 -20.02 -0.64
CA ILE A 322 -1.35 -20.54 0.59
C ILE A 322 -0.10 -21.35 0.22
N SER A 323 1.01 -21.07 0.90
CA SER A 323 2.26 -21.81 0.77
C SER A 323 2.30 -22.96 1.74
N SER A 324 2.59 -24.15 1.23
CA SER A 324 2.95 -25.34 2.00
C SER A 324 4.42 -25.67 1.74
N ARG A 325 5.28 -25.52 2.74
CA ARG A 325 6.70 -25.88 2.62
C ARG A 325 6.90 -27.35 2.24
N GLU A 326 6.09 -28.22 2.79
CA GLU A 326 6.18 -29.67 2.56
C GLU A 326 5.73 -30.05 1.13
N ASN A 327 4.77 -29.30 0.53
CA ASN A 327 4.11 -29.76 -0.67
C ASN A 327 4.22 -28.78 -1.86
N PHE A 328 3.47 -27.64 -1.82
CA PHE A 328 3.19 -26.79 -2.97
C PHE A 328 2.66 -25.41 -2.53
N LEU A 329 2.40 -24.53 -3.51
CA LEU A 329 1.46 -23.43 -3.36
C LEU A 329 0.09 -23.89 -3.87
N ILE A 330 -0.96 -23.52 -3.12
CA ILE A 330 -2.35 -23.80 -3.49
C ILE A 330 -3.12 -22.47 -3.55
N CYS A 331 -3.86 -22.27 -4.64
CA CYS A 331 -4.77 -21.15 -4.79
C CYS A 331 -6.20 -21.61 -4.65
N LEU A 332 -6.92 -20.93 -3.78
CA LEU A 332 -8.32 -21.18 -3.49
C LEU A 332 -9.15 -19.97 -3.91
N ASP A 333 -10.33 -20.23 -4.47
CA ASP A 333 -11.37 -19.21 -4.56
C ASP A 333 -11.78 -18.81 -3.13
N TYR A 334 -11.79 -17.51 -2.84
CA TYR A 334 -12.00 -17.03 -1.48
C TYR A 334 -13.37 -17.42 -0.91
N GLU A 335 -14.44 -17.28 -1.70
CA GLU A 335 -15.80 -17.53 -1.21
C GLU A 335 -16.12 -19.01 -1.14
N THR A 336 -15.83 -19.77 -2.18
CA THR A 336 -16.21 -21.18 -2.31
C THR A 336 -15.18 -22.15 -1.75
N GLN A 337 -13.95 -21.70 -1.52
CA GLN A 337 -12.79 -22.50 -1.14
C GLN A 337 -12.41 -23.58 -2.18
N ALA A 338 -12.94 -23.46 -3.40
CA ALA A 338 -12.61 -24.37 -4.48
C ALA A 338 -11.14 -24.19 -4.92
N ILE A 339 -10.44 -25.29 -5.17
CA ILE A 339 -9.06 -25.25 -5.66
C ILE A 339 -9.07 -24.73 -7.08
N LYS A 340 -8.40 -23.59 -7.32
CA LYS A 340 -8.20 -22.98 -8.65
C LYS A 340 -6.99 -23.58 -9.34
N TRP A 341 -5.87 -23.68 -8.65
CA TRP A 341 -4.63 -24.28 -9.13
C TRP A 341 -3.71 -24.72 -7.99
N ILE A 342 -2.75 -25.61 -8.32
CA ILE A 342 -1.65 -26.06 -7.46
C ILE A 342 -0.35 -25.87 -8.23
N PHE A 343 0.68 -25.29 -7.57
CA PHE A 343 1.99 -25.06 -8.14
C PHE A 343 3.10 -25.55 -7.22
N GLY A 344 3.82 -26.58 -7.63
CA GLY A 344 4.88 -27.19 -6.84
C GLY A 344 5.58 -28.34 -7.57
N ASP A 345 6.65 -28.85 -6.98
CA ASP A 345 7.48 -29.92 -7.53
C ASP A 345 6.67 -31.21 -7.79
N PRO A 346 6.58 -31.68 -9.05
CA PRO A 346 5.84 -32.89 -9.40
C PRO A 346 6.51 -34.19 -8.94
N THR A 347 7.71 -34.15 -8.40
CA THR A 347 8.40 -35.32 -7.85
C THR A 347 8.01 -35.57 -6.38
N LYS A 348 7.28 -34.65 -5.74
CA LYS A 348 6.74 -34.79 -4.39
C LYS A 348 5.49 -35.71 -4.34
N LYS A 349 5.16 -36.15 -3.13
CA LYS A 349 4.04 -37.09 -2.82
C LYS A 349 2.70 -36.68 -3.41
N TRP A 350 2.33 -35.40 -3.34
CA TRP A 350 1.04 -34.90 -3.77
C TRP A 350 0.71 -35.18 -5.25
N TYR A 351 1.73 -35.19 -6.11
CA TYR A 351 1.56 -35.36 -7.56
C TYR A 351 1.15 -36.80 -7.95
N GLN A 352 1.29 -37.77 -7.04
CA GLN A 352 0.84 -39.13 -7.24
C GLN A 352 -0.69 -39.25 -7.30
N PHE A 353 -1.41 -38.28 -6.70
CA PHE A 353 -2.86 -38.29 -6.64
C PHE A 353 -3.49 -37.58 -7.86
N PRO A 354 -4.22 -38.31 -8.75
CA PRO A 354 -4.88 -37.73 -9.92
C PRO A 354 -5.86 -36.61 -9.55
N SER A 355 -6.52 -36.72 -8.40
CA SER A 355 -7.47 -35.75 -7.86
C SER A 355 -6.84 -34.36 -7.58
N LEU A 356 -5.56 -34.31 -7.20
CA LEU A 356 -4.80 -33.09 -6.97
C LEU A 356 -4.04 -32.65 -8.22
N ARG A 357 -3.43 -33.62 -8.93
CA ARG A 357 -2.66 -33.35 -10.15
C ARG A 357 -3.46 -32.65 -11.24
N LYS A 358 -4.78 -32.85 -11.33
CA LYS A 358 -5.64 -32.14 -12.29
C LYS A 358 -5.62 -30.60 -12.17
N PHE A 359 -5.24 -30.09 -10.98
CA PHE A 359 -5.10 -28.67 -10.70
C PHE A 359 -3.68 -28.15 -10.92
N ALA A 360 -2.73 -29.04 -11.22
CA ALA A 360 -1.32 -28.69 -11.33
C ALA A 360 -1.05 -27.71 -12.46
N LEU A 361 -0.22 -26.70 -12.17
CA LEU A 361 0.48 -25.92 -13.18
C LEU A 361 1.77 -26.64 -13.55
N THR A 362 2.15 -26.56 -14.81
CA THR A 362 3.46 -27.00 -15.32
C THR A 362 4.40 -25.80 -15.41
N VAL A 363 5.70 -26.01 -15.53
CA VAL A 363 6.65 -24.93 -15.79
C VAL A 363 6.95 -24.81 -17.28
N ALA A 364 7.10 -23.56 -17.77
CA ALA A 364 7.57 -23.31 -19.12
C ALA A 364 9.03 -23.77 -19.30
N PRO A 365 9.48 -24.05 -20.54
CA PRO A 365 10.86 -24.43 -20.80
C PRO A 365 11.87 -23.39 -20.24
N GLY A 366 12.85 -23.87 -19.48
CA GLY A 366 13.85 -23.02 -18.81
C GLY A 366 13.45 -22.50 -17.41
N SER A 367 12.20 -22.73 -17.00
CA SER A 367 11.72 -22.42 -15.65
C SER A 367 11.85 -23.62 -14.71
N VAL A 368 11.86 -23.36 -13.39
CA VAL A 368 11.92 -24.41 -12.36
C VAL A 368 10.73 -24.32 -11.40
N PHE A 369 10.34 -25.44 -10.79
CA PHE A 369 9.33 -25.44 -9.73
C PHE A 369 9.92 -24.87 -8.43
N PRO A 370 9.13 -24.14 -7.61
CA PRO A 370 9.54 -23.79 -6.25
C PRO A 370 9.58 -25.02 -5.36
N ILE A 371 10.54 -25.05 -4.43
CA ILE A 371 10.74 -26.17 -3.50
C ILE A 371 11.00 -25.63 -2.11
N GLY A 372 10.19 -26.03 -1.10
CA GLY A 372 10.34 -25.60 0.29
C GLY A 372 10.19 -24.09 0.46
N GLN A 373 9.36 -23.48 -0.36
CA GLN A 373 9.20 -22.04 -0.51
C GLN A 373 8.56 -21.37 0.72
N HIS A 374 8.84 -20.06 0.87
CA HIS A 374 8.29 -19.17 1.90
C HIS A 374 7.80 -17.87 1.30
N ALA A 375 7.01 -17.11 2.08
CA ALA A 375 6.59 -15.73 1.81
C ALA A 375 6.05 -15.50 0.39
N PRO A 376 4.97 -16.16 -0.03
CA PRO A 376 4.34 -15.86 -1.30
C PRO A 376 3.75 -14.44 -1.26
N SER A 377 3.93 -13.69 -2.35
CA SER A 377 3.34 -12.36 -2.52
C SER A 377 2.97 -12.13 -3.99
N ILE A 378 2.12 -11.12 -4.22
CA ILE A 378 1.71 -10.72 -5.56
C ILE A 378 2.38 -9.39 -5.89
N THR A 379 3.09 -9.34 -7.01
CA THR A 379 3.77 -8.14 -7.48
C THR A 379 2.81 -7.18 -8.20
N PHE A 380 3.27 -5.94 -8.44
CA PHE A 380 2.47 -4.91 -9.11
C PHE A 380 1.92 -5.35 -10.48
N ASP A 381 2.66 -6.16 -11.22
CA ASP A 381 2.27 -6.74 -12.52
C ASP A 381 1.58 -8.11 -12.40
N GLN A 382 1.02 -8.42 -11.21
CA GLN A 382 0.31 -9.67 -10.90
C GLN A 382 1.17 -10.93 -11.02
N GLY A 383 2.49 -10.80 -10.92
CA GLY A 383 3.40 -11.94 -10.79
C GLY A 383 3.34 -12.58 -9.42
N LEU A 384 3.50 -13.89 -9.34
CA LEU A 384 3.69 -14.61 -8.08
C LEU A 384 5.17 -14.54 -7.68
N LEU A 385 5.45 -13.84 -6.59
CA LEU A 385 6.79 -13.69 -6.02
C LEU A 385 6.92 -14.55 -4.77
N LEU A 386 8.05 -15.21 -4.58
CA LEU A 386 8.30 -16.08 -3.43
C LEU A 386 9.80 -16.28 -3.19
N PHE A 387 10.14 -16.71 -1.99
CA PHE A 387 11.48 -17.16 -1.66
C PHE A 387 11.56 -18.69 -1.76
N ASP A 388 12.36 -19.21 -2.72
CA ASP A 388 12.55 -20.63 -2.97
C ASP A 388 13.79 -21.14 -2.21
N ASN A 389 13.57 -21.84 -1.11
CA ASN A 389 14.67 -22.35 -0.26
C ASN A 389 15.38 -23.59 -0.85
N GLY A 390 14.78 -24.23 -1.86
CA GLY A 390 15.36 -25.45 -2.46
C GLY A 390 15.28 -26.69 -1.59
N GLN A 391 14.57 -26.64 -0.46
CA GLN A 391 14.51 -27.74 0.50
C GLN A 391 13.40 -28.73 0.18
N LYS A 392 13.75 -30.01 0.01
CA LYS A 392 12.77 -31.09 -0.18
C LYS A 392 11.86 -31.26 1.05
N SER A 393 10.77 -32.02 0.90
CA SER A 393 9.89 -32.35 2.02
C SER A 393 10.64 -33.09 3.12
N LEU A 394 10.36 -32.76 4.36
CA LEU A 394 10.91 -33.43 5.54
C LEU A 394 9.97 -34.53 6.06
N VAL A 395 8.70 -34.49 5.68
CA VAL A 395 7.64 -35.38 6.20
C VAL A 395 7.04 -36.27 5.12
N GLN A 396 6.75 -35.74 3.96
CA GLN A 396 6.09 -36.46 2.87
C GLN A 396 7.06 -37.29 2.03
N MET A 397 6.66 -38.53 1.65
CA MET A 397 7.48 -39.41 0.80
C MET A 397 6.70 -39.88 -0.43
N PRO A 398 7.24 -39.72 -1.65
CA PRO A 398 8.57 -39.16 -1.99
C PRO A 398 8.70 -37.68 -1.64
N ALA A 399 9.91 -37.33 -1.18
CA ALA A 399 10.22 -35.99 -0.64
C ALA A 399 10.36 -34.90 -1.73
N GLY A 400 10.50 -35.30 -2.98
CA GLY A 400 10.78 -34.39 -4.10
C GLY A 400 12.26 -34.08 -4.25
N ASP A 401 12.55 -33.17 -5.17
CA ASP A 401 13.89 -32.70 -5.48
C ASP A 401 14.43 -31.79 -4.37
N GLN A 402 15.76 -31.61 -4.36
CA GLN A 402 16.46 -30.69 -3.47
C GLN A 402 17.47 -29.90 -4.27
N ARG A 403 17.56 -28.58 -3.98
CA ARG A 403 18.60 -27.69 -4.48
C ARG A 403 19.57 -27.29 -3.36
N GLU A 404 20.82 -27.09 -3.70
CA GLU A 404 21.86 -26.69 -2.74
C GLU A 404 21.71 -25.23 -2.31
N PHE A 405 21.18 -24.39 -3.21
CA PHE A 405 21.09 -22.94 -3.01
C PHE A 405 19.65 -22.46 -3.08
N ALA A 406 19.36 -21.48 -2.24
CA ALA A 406 18.10 -20.75 -2.23
C ALA A 406 18.06 -19.66 -3.31
N SER A 407 16.86 -19.28 -3.76
CA SER A 407 16.68 -18.21 -4.75
C SER A 407 15.33 -17.52 -4.60
N PRO A 408 15.26 -16.21 -4.42
CA PRO A 408 14.05 -15.44 -4.70
C PRO A 408 13.63 -15.60 -6.17
N ARG A 409 12.33 -15.84 -6.42
CA ARG A 409 11.80 -16.10 -7.77
C ARG A 409 10.49 -15.40 -8.00
N LYS A 410 10.28 -14.95 -9.24
CA LYS A 410 9.02 -14.38 -9.73
C LYS A 410 8.50 -15.21 -10.89
N TYR A 411 7.22 -15.57 -10.82
CA TYR A 411 6.54 -16.35 -11.84
C TYR A 411 5.36 -15.58 -12.44
N ARG A 412 5.18 -15.72 -13.73
CA ARG A 412 3.97 -15.35 -14.44
C ARG A 412 3.13 -16.60 -14.68
N LEU A 413 1.85 -16.55 -14.29
CA LEU A 413 0.95 -17.69 -14.39
C LEU A 413 -0.01 -17.53 -15.57
N ASP A 414 0.01 -18.48 -16.51
CA ASP A 414 -1.03 -18.64 -17.54
C ASP A 414 -2.01 -19.72 -17.08
N LEU A 415 -3.14 -19.31 -16.54
CA LEU A 415 -4.15 -20.24 -16.01
C LEU A 415 -4.94 -20.95 -17.12
N THR A 416 -4.93 -20.44 -18.35
CA THR A 416 -5.55 -21.08 -19.51
C THR A 416 -4.69 -22.23 -20.03
N ALA A 417 -3.40 -21.97 -20.23
CA ALA A 417 -2.43 -22.99 -20.62
C ALA A 417 -1.98 -23.87 -19.44
N LYS A 418 -2.33 -23.51 -18.20
CA LYS A 418 -1.87 -24.12 -16.95
C LYS A 418 -0.35 -24.18 -16.85
N THR A 419 0.31 -23.08 -17.16
CA THR A 419 1.77 -22.96 -17.12
C THR A 419 2.22 -21.81 -16.23
N ALA A 420 3.35 -22.00 -15.54
CA ALA A 420 4.08 -20.98 -14.80
C ALA A 420 5.41 -20.73 -15.50
N THR A 421 5.68 -19.47 -15.83
CA THR A 421 6.94 -19.04 -16.44
C THR A 421 7.73 -18.25 -15.41
N GLU A 422 8.94 -18.71 -15.09
CA GLU A 422 9.86 -17.94 -14.26
C GLU A 422 10.37 -16.75 -15.09
N VAL A 423 9.96 -15.54 -14.67
CA VAL A 423 10.31 -14.30 -15.40
C VAL A 423 11.47 -13.56 -14.77
N TRP A 424 11.80 -13.88 -13.52
CA TRP A 424 12.92 -13.29 -12.81
C TRP A 424 13.39 -14.19 -11.66
N ASN A 425 14.69 -14.18 -11.40
CA ASN A 425 15.30 -14.66 -10.17
C ASN A 425 16.53 -13.80 -9.84
N PHE A 426 16.97 -13.82 -8.57
CA PHE A 426 18.15 -13.07 -8.18
C PHE A 426 19.42 -13.91 -8.40
N PRO A 427 20.32 -13.56 -9.34
CA PRO A 427 21.44 -14.43 -9.75
C PRO A 427 22.45 -14.73 -8.63
N MET A 428 22.68 -13.79 -7.71
CA MET A 428 23.59 -14.01 -6.57
C MET A 428 23.09 -15.08 -5.61
N SER A 429 21.78 -15.40 -5.63
CA SER A 429 21.20 -16.43 -4.78
C SER A 429 21.70 -17.84 -5.10
N GLN A 430 22.18 -18.09 -6.32
CA GLN A 430 22.67 -19.42 -6.74
C GLN A 430 23.82 -19.98 -5.90
N ASN A 431 24.47 -19.15 -5.07
CA ASN A 431 25.57 -19.55 -4.17
C ASN A 431 25.22 -19.35 -2.69
N VAL A 432 23.96 -19.07 -2.35
CA VAL A 432 23.54 -18.86 -0.97
C VAL A 432 22.75 -20.06 -0.49
N HIS A 433 23.33 -20.81 0.43
CA HIS A 433 22.63 -21.87 1.17
C HIS A 433 21.80 -21.25 2.28
N CYS A 434 20.46 -21.28 2.13
CA CYS A 434 19.49 -20.75 3.10
C CYS A 434 18.24 -21.65 3.10
N PRO A 435 18.25 -22.75 3.88
CA PRO A 435 17.30 -23.84 3.71
C PRO A 435 15.90 -23.58 4.29
N PHE A 436 15.75 -22.57 5.16
CA PHE A 436 14.50 -22.30 5.88
C PHE A 436 14.19 -20.82 5.97
N CYS A 437 12.91 -20.50 6.26
CA CYS A 437 12.44 -19.13 6.45
C CYS A 437 12.73 -18.25 5.24
N SER A 438 12.97 -16.96 5.46
CA SER A 438 13.34 -16.00 4.41
C SER A 438 12.16 -15.43 3.63
N SER A 439 12.36 -14.25 3.07
CA SER A 439 11.32 -13.58 2.29
C SER A 439 11.87 -12.73 1.15
N ILE A 440 10.99 -12.42 0.24
CA ILE A 440 11.15 -11.35 -0.74
C ILE A 440 9.83 -10.65 -0.95
N TYR A 441 9.87 -9.32 -0.93
CA TYR A 441 8.70 -8.49 -1.24
C TYR A 441 9.08 -7.38 -2.21
N GLU A 442 8.15 -7.06 -3.11
CA GLU A 442 8.24 -5.91 -4.02
C GLU A 442 7.48 -4.75 -3.37
N ASP A 443 8.15 -3.59 -3.24
CA ASP A 443 7.53 -2.38 -2.70
C ASP A 443 6.93 -1.50 -3.80
N ALA A 444 7.75 -1.14 -4.77
CA ALA A 444 7.35 -0.50 -6.02
C ALA A 444 7.89 -1.34 -7.17
N PRO A 445 7.45 -1.10 -8.42
CA PRO A 445 7.91 -1.89 -9.55
C PRO A 445 9.41 -2.14 -9.54
N TYR A 446 9.79 -3.43 -9.44
CA TYR A 446 11.17 -3.93 -9.43
C TYR A 446 12.05 -3.47 -8.25
N ASN A 447 11.50 -2.82 -7.22
CA ASN A 447 12.20 -2.52 -5.98
C ASN A 447 11.95 -3.64 -4.97
N TYR A 448 12.98 -4.38 -4.58
CA TYR A 448 12.84 -5.55 -3.74
C TYR A 448 13.54 -5.39 -2.40
N LEU A 449 12.90 -5.90 -1.35
CA LEU A 449 13.55 -6.25 -0.09
C LEU A 449 13.70 -7.77 -0.03
N ILE A 450 14.92 -8.25 0.14
CA ILE A 450 15.24 -9.67 0.28
C ILE A 450 15.80 -9.93 1.67
N ASP A 451 15.23 -10.92 2.34
CA ASP A 451 15.65 -11.41 3.64
C ASP A 451 16.12 -12.87 3.51
N TYR A 452 17.38 -13.11 3.78
CA TYR A 452 17.97 -14.45 3.95
C TYR A 452 18.06 -14.73 5.43
N ALA A 453 17.11 -15.46 5.97
CA ALA A 453 16.94 -15.62 7.41
C ALA A 453 18.09 -16.41 8.10
N ILE A 454 18.62 -17.42 7.44
CA ILE A 454 19.65 -18.32 8.01
C ILE A 454 20.64 -18.78 6.94
N VAL A 455 21.50 -17.88 6.51
CA VAL A 455 22.58 -18.21 5.58
C VAL A 455 23.53 -19.22 6.24
N ASN A 456 23.93 -20.27 5.50
CA ASN A 456 24.70 -21.43 5.95
C ASN A 456 23.98 -22.31 6.99
N GLY A 457 22.66 -22.21 7.12
CA GLY A 457 21.87 -22.99 8.08
C GLY A 457 22.08 -24.51 7.89
N GLY A 458 22.40 -25.21 8.97
CA GLY A 458 22.64 -26.66 8.94
C GLY A 458 23.97 -27.09 8.39
N LEU A 459 24.86 -26.20 7.91
CA LEU A 459 26.20 -26.54 7.45
C LEU A 459 27.15 -26.69 8.65
N PRO A 460 27.80 -27.85 8.83
CA PRO A 460 28.68 -28.09 9.99
C PRO A 460 29.90 -27.15 9.97
N GLY A 461 30.16 -26.48 11.09
CA GLY A 461 31.38 -25.70 11.31
C GLY A 461 31.44 -24.36 10.55
N VAL A 462 30.34 -23.96 9.89
CA VAL A 462 30.21 -22.67 9.19
C VAL A 462 29.33 -21.75 10.01
N PRO A 463 29.73 -20.47 10.28
CA PRO A 463 28.90 -19.53 11.00
C PRO A 463 27.61 -19.22 10.23
N THR A 464 26.51 -19.15 10.97
CA THR A 464 25.19 -18.74 10.43
C THR A 464 24.94 -17.26 10.67
N PHE A 465 24.23 -16.60 9.74
CA PHE A 465 23.83 -15.20 9.87
C PHE A 465 22.55 -14.94 9.08
N GLY A 466 21.76 -13.97 9.55
CA GLY A 466 20.68 -13.37 8.76
C GLY A 466 21.22 -12.27 7.87
N GLN A 467 20.60 -12.03 6.71
CA GLN A 467 21.05 -11.01 5.78
C GLN A 467 19.88 -10.29 5.14
N PHE A 468 19.84 -8.96 5.29
CA PHE A 468 18.92 -8.09 4.55
C PHE A 468 19.61 -7.45 3.36
N MET A 469 18.87 -7.33 2.26
CA MET A 469 19.35 -6.73 1.04
C MET A 469 18.23 -5.97 0.32
N GLY A 470 18.52 -4.73 -0.13
CA GLY A 470 17.65 -3.94 -0.98
C GLY A 470 18.14 -3.92 -2.41
N LEU A 471 17.24 -4.17 -3.37
CA LEU A 471 17.50 -4.00 -4.80
C LEU A 471 16.65 -2.84 -5.33
N ASP A 472 17.27 -2.01 -6.18
CA ASP A 472 16.55 -0.98 -6.91
C ASP A 472 15.88 -1.53 -8.20
N ALA A 473 15.17 -0.65 -8.91
CA ALA A 473 14.46 -1.00 -10.14
C ALA A 473 15.38 -1.48 -11.29
N ALA A 474 16.68 -1.22 -11.24
CA ALA A 474 17.65 -1.75 -12.20
C ALA A 474 18.16 -3.14 -11.80
N GLY A 475 17.80 -3.64 -10.61
CA GLY A 475 18.29 -4.88 -10.03
C GLY A 475 19.64 -4.74 -9.32
N ASP A 476 20.11 -3.50 -9.13
CA ASP A 476 21.37 -3.22 -8.45
C ASP A 476 21.19 -3.28 -6.92
N THR A 477 22.18 -3.85 -6.23
CA THR A 477 22.19 -3.88 -4.76
C THR A 477 22.42 -2.49 -4.20
N VAL A 478 21.48 -1.96 -3.43
CA VAL A 478 21.53 -0.64 -2.77
C VAL A 478 22.11 -0.75 -1.36
N PHE A 479 21.73 -1.80 -0.62
CA PHE A 479 22.34 -2.13 0.67
C PHE A 479 22.39 -3.64 0.88
N ARG A 480 23.33 -4.11 1.72
CA ARG A 480 23.42 -5.50 2.18
C ARG A 480 24.06 -5.55 3.55
N TYR A 481 23.31 -6.04 4.55
CA TYR A 481 23.74 -6.10 5.94
C TYR A 481 23.57 -7.52 6.48
N GLN A 482 24.50 -7.92 7.36
CA GLN A 482 24.45 -9.20 8.06
C GLN A 482 24.32 -9.01 9.57
N TYR A 483 23.60 -9.91 10.18
CA TYR A 483 23.31 -9.96 11.60
C TYR A 483 23.56 -11.37 12.13
N PRO A 484 24.09 -11.54 13.37
CA PRO A 484 24.18 -12.87 13.96
C PRO A 484 22.79 -13.48 14.11
N THR A 485 22.65 -14.78 13.89
CA THR A 485 21.38 -15.50 14.04
C THR A 485 21.57 -16.86 14.65
N GLN A 486 20.56 -17.32 15.42
CA GLN A 486 20.44 -18.69 15.92
C GLN A 486 19.08 -19.22 15.46
N GLY A 487 19.09 -20.03 14.42
CA GLY A 487 17.83 -20.46 13.79
C GLY A 487 17.06 -19.28 13.20
N CYS A 488 16.48 -18.86 12.47
CA CYS A 488 15.78 -17.74 11.85
C CYS A 488 15.31 -16.61 12.83
N ASN A 489 15.96 -16.43 13.99
CA ASN A 489 15.38 -15.55 15.01
C ASN A 489 15.66 -14.05 14.81
N THR A 490 16.72 -13.67 14.09
CA THR A 490 17.09 -12.25 13.86
C THR A 490 16.57 -11.71 12.53
N ALA A 491 16.36 -12.58 11.56
CA ALA A 491 15.89 -12.26 10.22
C ALA A 491 14.97 -13.40 9.79
N TYR A 492 13.68 -13.31 10.11
CA TYR A 492 12.73 -14.38 9.81
C TYR A 492 11.99 -14.13 8.49
N ASN A 493 11.38 -12.98 8.39
CA ASN A 493 10.58 -12.50 7.27
C ASN A 493 10.46 -10.99 7.39
N SER A 494 10.83 -10.23 6.35
CA SER A 494 10.87 -8.78 6.43
C SER A 494 10.09 -8.14 5.29
N ILE A 495 9.24 -7.18 5.63
CA ILE A 495 8.40 -6.45 4.68
C ILE A 495 8.83 -4.97 4.60
N PRO A 496 8.90 -4.36 3.40
CA PRO A 496 9.09 -2.92 3.26
C PRO A 496 7.89 -2.17 3.84
N ILE A 497 8.14 -1.05 4.51
CA ILE A 497 7.10 -0.17 5.06
C ILE A 497 7.46 1.29 4.85
N HIS A 498 6.46 2.18 4.95
CA HIS A 498 6.62 3.60 4.70
C HIS A 498 6.36 4.42 5.97
N LEU A 499 7.44 4.86 6.62
CA LEU A 499 7.37 5.79 7.75
C LEU A 499 7.78 7.24 7.36
N GLU A 500 8.04 7.48 6.07
CA GLU A 500 8.41 8.80 5.55
C GLU A 500 7.26 9.80 5.60
N SER A 501 6.02 9.31 5.60
CA SER A 501 4.82 10.16 5.50
C SER A 501 3.57 9.56 6.16
N THR A 502 3.73 8.89 7.29
CA THR A 502 2.63 8.25 8.02
C THR A 502 1.54 9.27 8.43
N LYS A 503 0.28 8.88 8.30
CA LYS A 503 -0.88 9.72 8.68
C LYS A 503 -1.73 9.02 9.74
N PHE A 504 -2.27 9.80 10.67
CA PHE A 504 -3.17 9.34 11.73
C PHE A 504 -4.50 10.11 11.69
N PRO A 505 -5.64 9.41 11.56
CA PRO A 505 -5.72 7.95 11.39
C PRO A 505 -5.09 7.47 10.08
N ALA A 506 -4.81 6.17 9.99
CA ALA A 506 -4.45 5.55 8.73
C ALA A 506 -5.57 5.78 7.70
N VAL A 507 -5.19 6.02 6.46
CA VAL A 507 -6.15 6.31 5.39
C VAL A 507 -5.97 5.26 4.30
N ALA A 508 -7.06 4.61 3.88
CA ALA A 508 -7.04 3.66 2.78
C ALA A 508 -6.49 4.31 1.49
N ALA A 509 -5.78 3.53 0.66
CA ALA A 509 -5.32 4.00 -0.64
C ALA A 509 -6.49 4.51 -1.47
N ARG A 510 -6.32 5.68 -2.09
CA ARG A 510 -7.35 6.32 -2.92
C ARG A 510 -6.74 6.92 -4.17
N VAL A 511 -7.50 6.88 -5.25
CA VAL A 511 -7.22 7.71 -6.40
C VAL A 511 -7.60 9.15 -6.02
N GLN A 512 -6.59 9.98 -5.72
CA GLN A 512 -6.81 11.35 -5.23
C GLN A 512 -6.94 12.40 -6.33
N ASN A 513 -6.29 12.14 -7.46
CA ASN A 513 -6.32 13.03 -8.62
C ASN A 513 -6.34 12.21 -9.89
N LEU A 514 -7.06 12.70 -10.85
CA LEU A 514 -7.00 12.24 -12.21
C LEU A 514 -6.97 13.43 -13.16
N SER A 515 -6.04 13.38 -14.10
CA SER A 515 -5.84 14.42 -15.08
C SER A 515 -5.81 13.82 -16.49
N THR A 516 -6.29 14.58 -17.47
CA THR A 516 -6.21 14.19 -18.88
C THR A 516 -5.70 15.37 -19.69
N ARG A 517 -4.57 15.16 -20.37
CA ARG A 517 -4.01 16.11 -21.33
C ARG A 517 -4.33 15.64 -22.75
N GLY A 518 -4.87 16.53 -23.53
CA GLY A 518 -5.17 16.27 -24.93
C GLY A 518 -5.41 17.56 -25.72
N THR A 519 -5.57 17.40 -27.03
CA THR A 519 -5.88 18.50 -27.92
C THR A 519 -7.35 18.85 -27.86
N VAL A 520 -7.67 20.12 -27.66
CA VAL A 520 -9.00 20.72 -27.76
C VAL A 520 -9.13 21.33 -29.14
N ALA A 521 -10.14 20.86 -29.90
CA ALA A 521 -10.52 21.41 -31.19
C ALA A 521 -12.04 21.54 -31.29
N SER A 522 -12.55 21.90 -32.46
CA SER A 522 -13.99 22.15 -32.68
C SER A 522 -14.81 20.86 -32.82
N GLY A 523 -16.13 20.93 -32.56
CA GLY A 523 -17.07 19.82 -32.74
C GLY A 523 -16.82 18.66 -31.74
N ASP A 524 -16.71 17.44 -32.24
CA ASP A 524 -16.48 16.21 -31.39
C ASP A 524 -15.05 16.09 -30.85
N ASN A 525 -14.15 16.96 -31.32
CA ASN A 525 -12.72 16.91 -30.94
C ASN A 525 -12.41 17.80 -29.72
N VAL A 526 -13.36 17.99 -28.83
CA VAL A 526 -13.17 18.66 -27.53
C VAL A 526 -12.51 17.66 -26.54
N LEU A 527 -11.81 18.20 -25.54
CA LEU A 527 -11.33 17.38 -24.43
C LEU A 527 -12.48 17.09 -23.48
N ILE A 528 -12.75 15.82 -23.26
CA ILE A 528 -13.77 15.35 -22.33
C ILE A 528 -13.10 14.54 -21.22
N ASN A 529 -13.44 14.88 -19.98
CA ASN A 529 -12.99 14.12 -18.82
C ASN A 529 -14.23 13.66 -18.03
N GLY A 530 -14.38 12.35 -17.81
CA GLY A 530 -15.47 11.77 -17.03
C GLY A 530 -14.95 11.33 -15.66
N PHE A 531 -15.80 11.40 -14.63
CA PHE A 531 -15.49 10.80 -13.33
C PHE A 531 -16.74 10.21 -12.67
N ILE A 532 -16.53 9.18 -11.84
CA ILE A 532 -17.59 8.52 -11.08
C ILE A 532 -17.29 8.65 -9.59
N ILE A 533 -18.27 9.14 -8.84
CA ILE A 533 -18.27 9.13 -7.37
C ILE A 533 -19.06 7.90 -6.94
N SER A 534 -18.44 7.03 -6.16
CA SER A 534 -19.06 5.87 -5.50
C SER A 534 -19.28 6.12 -4.01
N GLY A 535 -19.97 5.18 -3.34
CA GLY A 535 -20.29 5.29 -1.92
C GLY A 535 -21.69 5.81 -1.67
N THR A 536 -21.97 6.25 -0.44
CA THR A 536 -23.31 6.69 0.01
C THR A 536 -23.42 8.19 0.22
N ASP A 537 -22.29 8.85 0.46
CA ASP A 537 -22.26 10.25 0.90
C ASP A 537 -21.91 11.21 -0.23
N PRO A 538 -22.39 12.45 -0.18
CA PRO A 538 -21.96 13.48 -1.12
C PRO A 538 -20.47 13.78 -1.04
N LYS A 539 -19.84 14.12 -2.17
CA LYS A 539 -18.41 14.41 -2.31
C LYS A 539 -18.15 15.85 -2.74
N THR A 540 -17.04 16.41 -2.26
CA THR A 540 -16.51 17.69 -2.76
C THR A 540 -15.34 17.40 -3.71
N VAL A 541 -15.34 18.06 -4.87
CA VAL A 541 -14.25 17.98 -5.85
C VAL A 541 -13.88 19.37 -6.37
N VAL A 542 -12.62 19.55 -6.77
CA VAL A 542 -12.18 20.68 -7.59
C VAL A 542 -11.88 20.18 -8.98
N VAL A 543 -12.46 20.85 -9.97
CA VAL A 543 -12.21 20.56 -11.39
C VAL A 543 -11.48 21.75 -12.01
N ARG A 544 -10.42 21.48 -12.80
CA ARG A 544 -9.61 22.52 -13.47
C ARG A 544 -9.47 22.23 -14.94
N ALA A 545 -9.32 23.31 -15.73
CA ALA A 545 -8.91 23.27 -17.13
C ALA A 545 -7.75 24.24 -17.33
N LEU A 546 -6.57 23.69 -17.60
CA LEU A 546 -5.32 24.44 -17.76
C LEU A 546 -4.94 24.50 -19.23
N GLY A 547 -4.35 25.60 -19.63
CA GLY A 547 -3.84 25.84 -20.98
C GLY A 547 -2.55 26.66 -20.96
N PRO A 548 -2.60 27.98 -20.76
CA PRO A 548 -1.42 28.86 -20.81
C PRO A 548 -0.30 28.46 -19.85
N SER A 549 -0.63 27.98 -18.65
CA SER A 549 0.37 27.53 -17.65
C SER A 549 1.20 26.33 -18.11
N LEU A 550 0.70 25.53 -19.05
CA LEU A 550 1.41 24.37 -19.60
C LEU A 550 2.66 24.79 -20.41
N SER A 551 2.72 26.03 -20.90
CA SER A 551 3.89 26.58 -21.60
C SER A 551 5.13 26.61 -20.69
N ALA A 552 4.97 26.75 -19.38
CA ALA A 552 6.06 26.71 -18.41
C ALA A 552 6.78 25.35 -18.38
N PHE A 553 6.09 24.29 -18.84
CA PHE A 553 6.63 22.92 -18.95
C PHE A 553 7.16 22.59 -20.35
N GLY A 554 7.35 23.61 -21.20
CA GLY A 554 7.93 23.48 -22.53
C GLY A 554 6.96 23.04 -23.63
N LEU A 555 5.64 23.02 -23.35
CA LEU A 555 4.61 22.69 -24.35
C LEU A 555 4.35 23.89 -25.25
N SER A 556 4.27 23.64 -26.56
CA SER A 556 3.83 24.61 -27.59
C SER A 556 2.41 24.28 -28.04
N GLY A 557 1.70 25.29 -28.62
CA GLY A 557 0.35 25.09 -29.12
C GLY A 557 -0.68 24.86 -28.00
N VAL A 558 -0.45 25.40 -26.81
CA VAL A 558 -1.38 25.31 -25.68
C VAL A 558 -2.65 26.13 -25.95
N LEU A 559 -3.78 25.66 -25.40
CA LEU A 559 -5.06 26.37 -25.49
C LEU A 559 -4.96 27.70 -24.71
N ALA A 560 -5.21 28.81 -25.40
CA ALA A 560 -4.97 30.14 -24.82
C ALA A 560 -5.97 30.54 -23.72
N ASP A 561 -7.19 30.06 -23.84
CA ASP A 561 -8.32 30.45 -22.97
C ASP A 561 -9.30 29.28 -22.86
N PRO A 562 -9.06 28.31 -21.89
CA PRO A 562 -9.92 27.15 -21.70
C PRO A 562 -11.21 27.49 -20.97
N VAL A 563 -12.35 27.05 -21.47
CA VAL A 563 -13.66 27.12 -20.83
C VAL A 563 -14.08 25.75 -20.32
N LEU A 564 -14.44 25.68 -19.04
CA LEU A 564 -14.84 24.47 -18.32
C LEU A 564 -16.37 24.39 -18.21
N THR A 565 -16.95 23.24 -18.54
CA THR A 565 -18.36 22.92 -18.28
C THR A 565 -18.50 21.55 -17.65
N VAL A 566 -19.20 21.47 -16.51
CA VAL A 566 -19.46 20.20 -15.82
C VAL A 566 -20.92 19.81 -15.96
N ARG A 567 -21.16 18.54 -16.31
CA ARG A 567 -22.51 17.97 -16.49
C ARG A 567 -22.72 16.77 -15.59
N ASN A 568 -23.93 16.55 -15.12
CA ASN A 568 -24.32 15.32 -14.42
C ASN A 568 -24.70 14.20 -15.43
N SER A 569 -25.06 13.03 -14.91
CA SER A 569 -25.44 11.86 -15.71
C SER A 569 -26.67 12.07 -16.62
N SER A 570 -27.53 13.05 -16.34
CA SER A 570 -28.66 13.44 -17.21
C SER A 570 -28.26 14.44 -18.30
N GLY A 571 -26.97 14.83 -18.37
CA GLY A 571 -26.49 15.87 -19.31
C GLY A 571 -26.73 17.30 -18.88
N THR A 572 -27.33 17.53 -17.71
CA THR A 572 -27.61 18.88 -17.20
C THR A 572 -26.29 19.55 -16.79
N VAL A 573 -26.07 20.79 -17.20
CA VAL A 573 -24.95 21.62 -16.76
C VAL A 573 -25.14 21.97 -15.29
N ILE A 574 -24.17 21.60 -14.44
CA ILE A 574 -24.17 21.87 -13.01
C ILE A 574 -23.13 22.92 -12.61
N ALA A 575 -22.13 23.15 -13.44
CA ALA A 575 -21.16 24.23 -13.29
C ALA A 575 -20.58 24.62 -14.65
N SER A 576 -20.20 25.89 -14.78
CA SER A 576 -19.42 26.40 -15.91
C SER A 576 -18.54 27.54 -15.41
N ASN A 577 -17.30 27.57 -15.87
CA ASN A 577 -16.34 28.60 -15.52
C ASN A 577 -15.44 28.90 -16.72
N ASP A 578 -15.13 30.19 -16.88
CA ASP A 578 -14.25 30.70 -17.92
C ASP A 578 -12.94 31.24 -17.34
N ASN A 579 -13.01 31.81 -16.14
CA ASN A 579 -11.85 32.32 -15.41
C ASN A 579 -11.96 31.90 -13.93
N TRP A 580 -11.05 31.14 -13.41
CA TRP A 580 -11.15 30.52 -12.08
C TRP A 580 -11.40 31.48 -10.93
N GLN A 581 -10.90 32.73 -11.04
CA GLN A 581 -11.08 33.77 -10.02
C GLN A 581 -12.53 34.22 -9.83
N THR A 582 -13.41 33.91 -10.79
CA THR A 582 -14.85 34.22 -10.73
C THR A 582 -15.67 33.13 -10.04
N ASP A 583 -15.07 31.98 -9.76
CA ASP A 583 -15.72 30.87 -9.04
C ASP A 583 -15.92 31.21 -7.56
N VAL A 584 -17.03 30.76 -6.98
CA VAL A 584 -17.33 30.94 -5.54
C VAL A 584 -16.31 30.29 -4.65
N GLY A 585 -15.62 29.26 -5.12
CA GLY A 585 -14.55 28.54 -4.45
C GLY A 585 -13.14 29.09 -4.69
N ALA A 586 -12.97 30.23 -5.36
CA ALA A 586 -11.66 30.76 -5.72
C ALA A 586 -10.71 30.91 -4.52
N THR A 587 -11.24 31.43 -3.39
CA THR A 587 -10.47 31.55 -2.14
C THR A 587 -10.03 30.18 -1.61
N PHE A 588 -10.93 29.19 -1.59
CA PHE A 588 -10.62 27.82 -1.17
C PHE A 588 -9.54 27.19 -2.05
N MET A 589 -9.67 27.32 -3.37
CA MET A 589 -8.68 26.80 -4.33
C MET A 589 -7.30 27.44 -4.12
N ALA A 590 -7.24 28.75 -3.91
CA ALA A 590 -6.00 29.47 -3.64
C ALA A 590 -5.32 29.00 -2.33
N GLN A 591 -6.09 28.83 -1.26
CA GLN A 591 -5.60 28.41 0.06
C GLN A 591 -5.11 26.95 0.07
N ASN A 592 -5.68 26.09 -0.78
CA ASN A 592 -5.30 24.66 -0.85
C ASN A 592 -4.32 24.34 -1.99
N GLY A 593 -3.73 25.36 -2.64
CA GLY A 593 -2.75 25.16 -3.73
C GLY A 593 -3.36 24.58 -5.02
N LEU A 594 -4.69 24.68 -5.17
CA LEU A 594 -5.44 24.17 -6.32
C LEU A 594 -5.79 25.25 -7.34
N ALA A 595 -5.51 26.53 -7.05
CA ALA A 595 -5.76 27.61 -7.97
C ALA A 595 -4.85 27.49 -9.21
N PRO A 596 -5.41 27.62 -10.44
CA PRO A 596 -4.59 27.77 -11.64
C PRO A 596 -3.63 28.96 -11.54
N SER A 597 -2.44 28.83 -12.13
CA SER A 597 -1.43 29.89 -12.07
C SER A 597 -1.70 31.05 -13.04
N ASN A 598 -2.51 30.82 -14.07
CA ASN A 598 -2.88 31.83 -15.04
C ASN A 598 -4.35 32.27 -14.84
N PRO A 599 -4.64 33.58 -14.84
CA PRO A 599 -6.00 34.10 -14.66
C PRO A 599 -7.04 33.68 -15.71
N SER A 600 -6.61 33.40 -16.96
CA SER A 600 -7.50 32.95 -18.05
C SER A 600 -7.79 31.45 -18.02
N GLU A 601 -7.28 30.72 -17.03
CA GLU A 601 -7.58 29.28 -16.84
C GLU A 601 -8.83 29.11 -16.00
N SER A 602 -9.54 28.01 -16.21
CA SER A 602 -10.81 27.70 -15.56
C SER A 602 -10.66 26.75 -14.38
N ALA A 603 -11.41 26.98 -13.31
CA ALA A 603 -11.61 26.01 -12.24
C ALA A 603 -12.95 26.20 -11.55
N ALA A 604 -13.52 25.12 -11.02
CA ALA A 604 -14.76 25.13 -10.26
C ALA A 604 -14.66 24.25 -9.03
N LEU A 605 -15.09 24.77 -7.87
CA LEU A 605 -15.29 24.00 -6.64
C LEU A 605 -16.72 23.46 -6.62
N LEU A 606 -16.87 22.16 -6.69
CA LEU A 606 -18.16 21.48 -6.66
C LEU A 606 -18.35 20.81 -5.30
N GLN A 607 -19.29 21.32 -4.53
CA GLN A 607 -19.62 20.82 -3.20
C GLN A 607 -20.85 19.92 -3.24
N ASN A 608 -20.90 18.93 -2.38
CA ASN A 608 -22.06 18.05 -2.16
C ASN A 608 -22.54 17.32 -3.44
N LEU A 609 -21.61 16.89 -4.30
CA LEU A 609 -21.94 16.02 -5.43
C LEU A 609 -22.41 14.66 -4.93
N ALA A 610 -23.62 14.26 -5.29
CA ALA A 610 -24.14 12.93 -4.97
C ALA A 610 -23.32 11.82 -5.67
N PRO A 611 -23.28 10.60 -5.14
CA PRO A 611 -22.73 9.46 -5.89
C PRO A 611 -23.37 9.36 -7.28
N GLY A 612 -22.53 9.14 -8.31
CA GLY A 612 -22.97 9.10 -9.71
C GLY A 612 -21.88 9.50 -10.69
N ALA A 613 -22.23 9.52 -11.98
CA ALA A 613 -21.34 9.86 -13.07
C ALA A 613 -21.43 11.34 -13.45
N TYR A 614 -20.29 11.94 -13.73
CA TYR A 614 -20.14 13.34 -14.12
C TYR A 614 -19.21 13.47 -15.33
N THR A 615 -19.44 14.52 -16.14
CA THR A 615 -18.65 14.80 -17.34
C THR A 615 -18.16 16.24 -17.32
N VAL A 616 -16.87 16.40 -17.49
CA VAL A 616 -16.19 17.69 -17.69
C VAL A 616 -15.91 17.85 -19.17
N VAL A 617 -16.31 18.95 -19.75
CA VAL A 617 -16.02 19.32 -21.14
C VAL A 617 -15.16 20.58 -21.13
N VAL A 618 -14.00 20.50 -21.79
CA VAL A 618 -13.12 21.67 -22.02
C VAL A 618 -13.19 22.08 -23.47
N THR A 619 -13.51 23.34 -23.67
CA THR A 619 -13.53 24.01 -24.98
C THR A 619 -12.65 25.25 -24.94
N GLY A 620 -12.24 25.75 -26.08
CA GLY A 620 -11.60 27.06 -26.16
C GLY A 620 -12.58 28.18 -26.27
N ASN A 621 -12.37 29.28 -25.54
CA ASN A 621 -13.13 30.52 -25.72
C ASN A 621 -13.03 31.00 -27.18
N ASN A 622 -14.15 31.48 -27.74
CA ASN A 622 -14.22 31.87 -29.16
C ASN A 622 -13.75 30.80 -30.16
N SER A 623 -13.98 29.51 -29.85
CA SER A 623 -13.55 28.37 -30.68
C SER A 623 -12.04 28.28 -30.86
N ALA A 624 -11.26 28.77 -29.92
CA ALA A 624 -9.80 28.56 -29.90
C ALA A 624 -9.47 27.09 -29.80
N GLU A 625 -8.38 26.67 -30.42
CA GLU A 625 -7.88 25.29 -30.41
C GLU A 625 -6.49 25.23 -29.77
N GLY A 626 -6.14 24.09 -29.21
CA GLY A 626 -4.82 23.87 -28.59
C GLY A 626 -4.81 22.78 -27.54
N ILE A 627 -3.62 22.54 -26.97
CA ILE A 627 -3.43 21.54 -25.92
C ILE A 627 -3.95 22.07 -24.59
N SER A 628 -4.79 21.26 -23.90
CA SER A 628 -5.31 21.58 -22.57
C SER A 628 -5.15 20.37 -21.63
N LEU A 629 -5.14 20.65 -20.33
CA LEU A 629 -5.13 19.66 -19.25
C LEU A 629 -6.41 19.84 -18.42
N ALA A 630 -7.27 18.83 -18.41
CA ALA A 630 -8.42 18.75 -17.52
C ALA A 630 -8.05 17.91 -16.28
N GLU A 631 -8.39 18.38 -15.09
CA GLU A 631 -8.03 17.72 -13.84
C GLU A 631 -9.25 17.68 -12.90
N VAL A 632 -9.36 16.56 -12.16
CA VAL A 632 -10.34 16.38 -11.09
C VAL A 632 -9.57 16.02 -9.81
N TYR A 633 -9.76 16.80 -8.76
CA TYR A 633 -9.17 16.58 -7.44
C TYR A 633 -10.25 16.21 -6.44
N GLU A 634 -10.06 15.08 -5.78
CA GLU A 634 -10.87 14.74 -4.63
C GLU A 634 -10.49 15.62 -3.44
N ILE A 635 -11.47 16.27 -2.83
CA ILE A 635 -11.30 16.95 -1.55
C ILE A 635 -11.77 16.00 -0.47
N SER A 636 -10.79 15.37 0.20
CA SER A 636 -11.04 14.40 1.27
C SER A 636 -11.70 15.10 2.47
N GLN A 637 -12.79 14.52 2.96
CA GLN A 637 -13.45 14.91 4.20
C GLN A 637 -13.47 13.70 5.14
N PRO A 638 -13.04 13.85 6.39
CA PRO A 638 -13.08 12.75 7.36
C PRO A 638 -14.51 12.22 7.56
N GLY A 639 -14.65 10.90 7.67
CA GLY A 639 -15.92 10.24 7.93
C GLY A 639 -16.90 10.20 6.77
N VAL A 640 -16.50 10.61 5.55
CA VAL A 640 -17.35 10.59 4.35
C VAL A 640 -17.11 9.29 3.58
N ASN A 641 -18.16 8.47 3.47
CA ASN A 641 -18.14 7.22 2.70
C ASN A 641 -18.43 7.49 1.22
N SER A 642 -17.48 8.09 0.53
CA SER A 642 -17.48 8.27 -0.93
C SER A 642 -16.07 8.46 -1.46
N MET A 643 -15.83 7.99 -2.70
CA MET A 643 -14.52 8.08 -3.37
C MET A 643 -14.65 8.24 -4.88
N LEU A 644 -13.58 8.70 -5.53
CA LEU A 644 -13.46 8.65 -7.00
C LEU A 644 -13.11 7.20 -7.41
N MET A 645 -14.02 6.51 -8.11
CA MET A 645 -13.84 5.15 -8.59
C MET A 645 -13.32 5.02 -10.00
N ASN A 646 -13.68 5.95 -10.85
CA ASN A 646 -13.31 5.95 -12.27
C ASN A 646 -13.02 7.35 -12.71
N VAL A 647 -12.02 7.49 -13.54
CA VAL A 647 -11.88 8.67 -14.40
C VAL A 647 -11.49 8.26 -15.81
N SER A 648 -12.05 8.98 -16.75
CA SER A 648 -11.84 8.75 -18.17
C SER A 648 -11.51 10.06 -18.87
N GLY A 649 -10.66 10.00 -19.91
CA GLY A 649 -10.31 11.14 -20.73
C GLY A 649 -10.40 10.80 -22.21
N ARG A 650 -11.18 11.57 -22.97
CA ARG A 650 -11.28 11.42 -24.43
C ARG A 650 -10.69 12.64 -25.14
N SER A 651 -9.79 12.39 -26.06
CA SER A 651 -9.23 13.41 -26.95
C SER A 651 -8.77 12.79 -28.27
N ASN A 652 -8.41 13.64 -29.21
CA ASN A 652 -7.71 13.21 -30.42
C ASN A 652 -6.26 12.85 -30.09
N VAL A 653 -5.81 11.71 -30.58
CA VAL A 653 -4.42 11.21 -30.51
C VAL A 653 -3.75 11.54 -31.84
N GLY A 654 -2.75 12.40 -31.81
CA GLY A 654 -1.87 12.74 -32.91
C GLY A 654 -0.54 12.00 -32.81
N THR A 655 0.53 12.65 -33.27
CA THR A 655 1.90 12.12 -33.25
C THR A 655 2.82 13.03 -32.45
N GLY A 656 3.98 12.52 -32.03
CA GLY A 656 4.95 13.29 -31.21
C GLY A 656 4.38 13.63 -29.84
N ASP A 657 4.24 14.91 -29.51
CA ASP A 657 3.71 15.40 -28.23
C ASP A 657 2.18 15.51 -28.19
N ASP A 658 1.50 15.40 -29.36
CA ASP A 658 0.04 15.45 -29.48
C ASP A 658 -0.59 14.08 -29.20
N VAL A 659 -0.23 13.48 -28.08
CA VAL A 659 -0.76 12.20 -27.62
C VAL A 659 -1.74 12.39 -26.45
N LEU A 660 -2.61 11.43 -26.26
CA LEU A 660 -3.51 11.43 -25.12
C LEU A 660 -2.75 10.94 -23.89
N ILE A 661 -2.72 11.75 -22.83
CA ILE A 661 -2.06 11.44 -21.57
C ILE A 661 -3.05 11.51 -20.44
N SER A 662 -3.06 10.50 -19.58
CA SER A 662 -3.79 10.52 -18.31
C SER A 662 -2.81 10.37 -17.16
N GLY A 663 -2.83 11.32 -16.24
CA GLY A 663 -2.11 11.22 -14.96
C GLY A 663 -3.03 10.65 -13.89
N LEU A 664 -2.49 9.82 -13.01
CA LEU A 664 -3.18 9.33 -11.84
C LEU A 664 -2.29 9.45 -10.61
N ILE A 665 -2.85 9.83 -9.47
CA ILE A 665 -2.18 9.85 -8.17
C ILE A 665 -2.88 8.86 -7.26
N ILE A 666 -2.14 7.82 -6.87
CA ILE A 666 -2.53 6.96 -5.76
C ILE A 666 -2.07 7.66 -4.49
N GLY A 667 -3.02 8.08 -3.68
CA GLY A 667 -2.72 8.74 -2.40
C GLY A 667 -2.69 7.77 -1.24
N ASP A 668 -2.17 8.30 -0.12
CA ASP A 668 -2.03 7.60 1.14
C ASP A 668 -0.99 6.46 1.10
N LEU A 669 -0.90 5.63 2.14
CA LEU A 669 0.25 4.74 2.34
C LEU A 669 0.09 3.33 1.77
N ASN A 670 -1.10 3.00 1.28
CA ASN A 670 -1.40 1.66 0.78
C ASN A 670 -1.30 1.62 -0.75
N SER A 671 -1.21 0.42 -1.31
CA SER A 671 -1.28 0.19 -2.74
C SER A 671 -2.73 0.06 -3.21
N ALA A 672 -3.00 0.41 -4.47
CA ALA A 672 -4.30 0.28 -5.10
C ALA A 672 -4.23 -0.60 -6.34
N THR A 673 -5.24 -1.44 -6.55
CA THR A 673 -5.39 -2.20 -7.79
C THR A 673 -6.19 -1.39 -8.79
N VAL A 674 -5.60 -1.13 -9.96
CA VAL A 674 -6.23 -0.35 -11.01
C VAL A 674 -6.27 -1.12 -12.34
N VAL A 675 -7.35 -0.91 -13.10
CA VAL A 675 -7.41 -1.25 -14.53
C VAL A 675 -7.28 0.03 -15.33
N VAL A 676 -6.31 0.09 -16.22
CA VAL A 676 -6.17 1.19 -17.17
C VAL A 676 -6.52 0.67 -18.56
N ARG A 677 -7.45 1.31 -19.27
CA ARG A 677 -7.86 0.94 -20.64
C ARG A 677 -7.60 2.08 -21.61
N ALA A 678 -7.30 1.73 -22.86
CA ALA A 678 -7.30 2.67 -23.97
C ALA A 678 -8.21 2.13 -25.08
N LEU A 679 -9.32 2.84 -25.30
CA LEU A 679 -10.33 2.47 -26.31
C LEU A 679 -10.17 3.36 -27.54
N GLY A 680 -10.14 2.73 -28.68
CA GLY A 680 -10.15 3.39 -30.00
C GLY A 680 -11.26 2.81 -30.88
N PRO A 681 -11.08 1.61 -31.48
CA PRO A 681 -12.07 0.99 -32.33
C PRO A 681 -13.44 0.83 -31.67
N SER A 682 -13.51 0.54 -30.39
CA SER A 682 -14.76 0.43 -29.63
C SER A 682 -15.58 1.71 -29.55
N LEU A 683 -15.01 2.85 -29.86
CA LEU A 683 -15.72 4.15 -29.86
C LEU A 683 -16.56 4.36 -31.12
N GLY A 684 -16.20 3.73 -32.23
CA GLY A 684 -16.92 3.87 -33.49
C GLY A 684 -18.42 3.52 -33.39
N PRO A 685 -18.79 2.34 -32.87
CA PRO A 685 -20.18 1.95 -32.64
C PRO A 685 -20.95 2.89 -31.69
N LEU A 686 -20.24 3.66 -30.84
CA LEU A 686 -20.81 4.66 -29.94
C LEU A 686 -20.99 6.04 -30.60
N GLY A 687 -20.70 6.17 -31.90
CA GLY A 687 -20.91 7.38 -32.68
C GLY A 687 -19.75 8.38 -32.65
N VAL A 688 -18.59 8.00 -32.11
CA VAL A 688 -17.39 8.85 -32.14
C VAL A 688 -16.81 8.84 -33.56
N SER A 689 -16.66 10.03 -34.14
CA SER A 689 -16.04 10.17 -35.46
C SER A 689 -14.53 9.93 -35.40
N ASN A 690 -13.96 9.35 -36.46
CA ASN A 690 -12.52 9.08 -36.60
C ASN A 690 -11.90 8.41 -35.36
N PRO A 691 -12.40 7.24 -34.89
CA PRO A 691 -11.81 6.54 -33.75
C PRO A 691 -10.39 6.08 -34.09
N LEU A 692 -9.48 6.11 -33.09
CA LEU A 692 -8.13 5.58 -33.24
C LEU A 692 -8.20 4.09 -33.59
N SER A 693 -7.56 3.67 -34.65
CA SER A 693 -7.73 2.31 -35.20
C SER A 693 -7.08 1.22 -34.33
N ASP A 694 -6.02 1.57 -33.59
CA ASP A 694 -5.19 0.61 -32.85
C ASP A 694 -4.43 1.38 -31.75
N PRO A 695 -4.97 1.48 -30.51
CA PRO A 695 -4.34 2.20 -29.40
C PRO A 695 -3.28 1.37 -28.70
N VAL A 696 -2.10 1.91 -28.52
CA VAL A 696 -1.03 1.38 -27.67
C VAL A 696 -0.99 2.17 -26.35
N LEU A 697 -1.18 1.47 -25.24
CA LEU A 697 -1.16 2.02 -23.89
C LEU A 697 0.16 1.72 -23.22
N THR A 698 0.83 2.75 -22.67
CA THR A 698 2.04 2.58 -21.83
C THR A 698 1.88 3.34 -20.53
N ILE A 699 2.17 2.69 -19.40
CA ILE A 699 2.14 3.27 -18.06
C ILE A 699 3.57 3.57 -17.61
N TYR A 700 3.76 4.76 -17.04
CA TYR A 700 5.03 5.25 -16.52
C TYR A 700 4.92 5.56 -15.03
N ASP A 701 6.01 5.33 -14.29
CA ASP A 701 6.16 5.78 -12.91
C ASP A 701 6.52 7.29 -12.82
N SER A 702 6.65 7.81 -11.60
CA SER A 702 7.02 9.21 -11.34
C SER A 702 8.44 9.59 -11.80
N LYS A 703 9.29 8.61 -12.11
CA LYS A 703 10.65 8.81 -12.64
C LYS A 703 10.68 8.78 -14.17
N GLY A 704 9.53 8.53 -14.83
CA GLY A 704 9.43 8.39 -16.27
C GLY A 704 9.85 7.00 -16.79
N THR A 705 9.96 5.99 -15.93
CA THR A 705 10.24 4.62 -16.32
C THR A 705 8.95 3.95 -16.81
N ALA A 706 8.97 3.33 -17.98
CA ALA A 706 7.84 2.53 -18.46
C ALA A 706 7.74 1.25 -17.64
N ILE A 707 6.61 1.09 -16.92
CA ILE A 707 6.38 -0.06 -16.03
C ILE A 707 5.45 -1.11 -16.66
N ALA A 708 4.63 -0.73 -17.65
CA ALA A 708 3.79 -1.67 -18.39
C ALA A 708 3.43 -1.10 -19.75
N THR A 709 3.26 -1.99 -20.75
CA THR A 709 2.78 -1.63 -22.10
C THR A 709 1.87 -2.73 -22.62
N ASN A 710 0.77 -2.33 -23.23
CA ASN A 710 -0.16 -3.24 -23.90
C ASN A 710 -0.66 -2.63 -25.21
N ASP A 711 -0.77 -3.46 -26.22
CA ASP A 711 -1.24 -3.13 -27.55
C ASP A 711 -2.65 -3.72 -27.80
N ASN A 712 -2.86 -4.94 -27.35
CA ASN A 712 -4.13 -5.65 -27.47
C ASN A 712 -4.49 -6.24 -26.10
N TRP A 713 -5.63 -5.86 -25.55
CA TRP A 713 -5.98 -6.24 -24.17
C TRP A 713 -6.02 -7.75 -23.90
N GLN A 714 -6.28 -8.56 -24.93
CA GLN A 714 -6.34 -10.02 -24.83
C GLN A 714 -4.96 -10.67 -24.69
N ASP A 715 -3.90 -9.96 -25.10
CA ASP A 715 -2.52 -10.41 -25.01
C ASP A 715 -1.91 -10.07 -23.63
N ASP A 716 -2.62 -9.28 -22.80
CA ASP A 716 -2.23 -9.03 -21.41
C ASP A 716 -2.44 -10.29 -20.56
N ASN A 717 -1.47 -10.58 -19.69
CA ASN A 717 -1.52 -11.73 -18.80
C ASN A 717 -2.71 -11.72 -17.85
N ASN A 718 -3.23 -10.53 -17.57
CA ASN A 718 -4.35 -10.28 -16.69
C ASN A 718 -5.68 -10.05 -17.45
N ALA A 719 -5.77 -10.43 -18.74
CA ALA A 719 -6.98 -10.31 -19.54
C ALA A 719 -8.21 -10.98 -18.88
N SER A 720 -7.98 -12.06 -18.13
CA SER A 720 -9.04 -12.73 -17.37
C SER A 720 -9.61 -11.85 -16.25
N LEU A 721 -8.78 -11.02 -15.62
CA LEU A 721 -9.20 -10.07 -14.58
C LEU A 721 -10.02 -8.93 -15.18
N VAL A 722 -9.57 -8.41 -16.33
CA VAL A 722 -10.31 -7.37 -17.08
C VAL A 722 -11.72 -7.87 -17.42
N ARG A 723 -11.85 -9.14 -17.89
CA ARG A 723 -13.15 -9.76 -18.16
C ARG A 723 -14.02 -9.92 -16.92
N ARG A 724 -13.44 -10.42 -15.82
CA ARG A 724 -14.16 -10.71 -14.58
C ARG A 724 -14.76 -9.45 -13.97
N ASN A 725 -14.04 -8.34 -14.03
CA ASN A 725 -14.50 -7.04 -13.54
C ASN A 725 -15.47 -6.34 -14.51
N GLY A 726 -15.89 -7.00 -15.61
CA GLY A 726 -16.79 -6.40 -16.59
C GLY A 726 -16.15 -5.28 -17.40
N LEU A 727 -14.83 -5.14 -17.37
CA LEU A 727 -14.07 -4.05 -17.99
C LEU A 727 -13.44 -4.45 -19.34
N ALA A 728 -13.71 -5.65 -19.84
CA ALA A 728 -13.17 -6.12 -21.10
C ALA A 728 -13.57 -5.19 -22.26
N PRO A 729 -12.60 -4.62 -23.00
CA PRO A 729 -12.90 -3.83 -24.18
C PRO A 729 -13.66 -4.67 -25.22
N PRO A 730 -14.70 -4.11 -25.88
CA PRO A 730 -15.46 -4.81 -26.89
C PRO A 730 -14.64 -5.22 -28.13
N ASN A 731 -13.63 -4.43 -28.47
CA ASN A 731 -12.76 -4.70 -29.62
C ASN A 731 -11.42 -5.30 -29.17
N PRO A 732 -10.91 -6.36 -29.83
CA PRO A 732 -9.64 -6.98 -29.46
C PRO A 732 -8.40 -6.08 -29.65
N LEU A 733 -8.47 -5.07 -30.52
CA LEU A 733 -7.38 -4.10 -30.74
C LEU A 733 -7.34 -2.96 -29.71
N ASP A 734 -8.31 -2.87 -28.80
CA ASP A 734 -8.21 -1.94 -27.68
C ASP A 734 -7.21 -2.46 -26.64
N SER A 735 -6.58 -1.57 -25.92
CA SER A 735 -5.60 -1.92 -24.86
C SER A 735 -6.23 -1.94 -23.46
N ALA A 736 -5.74 -2.83 -22.60
CA ALA A 736 -6.02 -2.80 -21.16
C ALA A 736 -4.87 -3.41 -20.35
N ILE A 737 -4.58 -2.82 -19.20
CA ILE A 737 -3.53 -3.25 -18.26
C ILE A 737 -4.11 -3.28 -16.86
N VAL A 738 -3.83 -4.33 -16.09
CA VAL A 738 -4.14 -4.40 -14.65
C VAL A 738 -2.85 -4.25 -13.85
N LEU A 739 -2.83 -3.31 -12.90
CA LEU A 739 -1.67 -3.04 -12.05
C LEU A 739 -2.10 -2.93 -10.59
N HIS A 740 -1.24 -3.40 -9.70
CA HIS A 740 -1.31 -3.11 -8.27
C HIS A 740 -0.22 -2.10 -7.93
N LEU A 741 -0.60 -0.83 -7.76
CA LEU A 741 0.33 0.29 -7.67
C LEU A 741 0.43 0.81 -6.24
N PRO A 742 1.65 0.98 -5.69
CA PRO A 742 1.87 1.71 -4.43
C PRO A 742 1.48 3.17 -4.56
N ALA A 743 1.40 3.86 -3.40
CA ALA A 743 1.18 5.30 -3.37
C ALA A 743 2.24 6.03 -4.22
N GLY A 744 1.78 6.92 -5.09
CA GLY A 744 2.66 7.63 -6.02
C GLY A 744 1.91 8.24 -7.20
N SER A 745 2.69 8.89 -8.08
CA SER A 745 2.17 9.49 -9.31
C SER A 745 2.53 8.62 -10.51
N TYR A 746 1.55 8.35 -11.36
CA TYR A 746 1.69 7.53 -12.56
C TYR A 746 1.14 8.24 -13.78
N THR A 747 1.62 7.87 -14.95
CA THR A 747 1.19 8.46 -16.22
C THR A 747 0.87 7.37 -17.22
N ALA A 748 -0.36 7.37 -17.73
CA ALA A 748 -0.79 6.55 -18.86
C ALA A 748 -0.69 7.36 -20.14
N ILE A 749 0.01 6.84 -21.14
CA ILE A 749 0.15 7.47 -22.46
C ILE A 749 -0.47 6.57 -23.52
N VAL A 750 -1.38 7.13 -24.31
CA VAL A 750 -2.01 6.44 -25.43
C VAL A 750 -1.46 6.99 -26.74
N ARG A 751 -0.96 6.09 -27.58
CA ARG A 751 -0.48 6.35 -28.95
C ARG A 751 -1.19 5.44 -29.92
N GLY A 752 -1.22 5.81 -31.20
CA GLY A 752 -1.65 4.89 -32.24
C GLY A 752 -0.50 4.01 -32.71
N ALA A 753 -0.76 2.72 -32.86
CA ALA A 753 0.17 1.78 -33.48
C ALA A 753 0.59 2.29 -34.88
N ASN A 754 1.87 2.14 -35.20
CA ASN A 754 2.45 2.59 -36.48
C ASN A 754 2.21 4.08 -36.82
N GLY A 755 2.02 4.93 -35.79
CA GLY A 755 1.74 6.36 -36.01
C GLY A 755 0.33 6.69 -36.44
N ALA A 756 -0.64 5.79 -36.22
CA ALA A 756 -2.06 6.05 -36.47
C ALA A 756 -2.57 7.20 -35.60
N THR A 757 -3.54 7.95 -36.12
CA THR A 757 -4.16 9.09 -35.42
C THR A 757 -5.66 8.94 -35.39
N GLY A 758 -6.31 9.51 -34.36
CA GLY A 758 -7.77 9.45 -34.20
C GLY A 758 -8.20 9.65 -32.77
N ASN A 759 -9.52 9.62 -32.53
CA ASN A 759 -10.08 9.80 -31.21
C ASN A 759 -9.91 8.55 -30.35
N ALA A 760 -9.37 8.69 -29.14
CA ALA A 760 -9.23 7.62 -28.16
C ALA A 760 -9.78 8.04 -26.81
N LEU A 761 -10.16 7.05 -26.01
CA LEU A 761 -10.60 7.19 -24.63
C LEU A 761 -9.62 6.41 -23.74
N VAL A 762 -9.00 7.08 -22.80
CA VAL A 762 -8.27 6.40 -21.70
C VAL A 762 -9.15 6.40 -20.47
N GLU A 763 -9.16 5.28 -19.76
CA GLU A 763 -9.97 5.10 -18.54
C GLU A 763 -9.12 4.44 -17.46
N VAL A 764 -9.27 4.92 -16.23
CA VAL A 764 -8.67 4.31 -15.04
C VAL A 764 -9.80 3.90 -14.10
N TYR A 765 -9.81 2.65 -13.70
CA TYR A 765 -10.75 2.09 -12.74
C TYR A 765 -10.00 1.65 -11.50
N HIS A 766 -10.45 2.07 -10.33
CA HIS A 766 -10.02 1.56 -9.04
C HIS A 766 -10.85 0.33 -8.70
N LEU A 767 -10.22 -0.79 -8.36
CA LEU A 767 -10.89 -2.07 -8.11
C LEU A 767 -11.07 -2.39 -6.62
N ASP A 768 -10.36 -1.71 -5.72
CA ASP A 768 -10.37 -1.98 -4.28
C ASP A 768 -11.60 -1.41 -3.57
#